data_8ac1e468c10ff1dd660bcac78d7f0700
#
_entry.id   8ac1e468c10ff1dd660bcac78d7f0700
#
_cell.length_a   1.000
_cell.length_b   1.000
_cell.length_c   1.000
_cell.angle_alpha   90.00
_cell.angle_beta   90.00
_cell.angle_gamma   90.00
#
_symmetry.space_group_name_H-M   'P 1'
#
loop_
_entity.id
_entity.type
_entity.pdbx_description
1 polymer ?
#
loop_
_entity_poly.entity_id
_entity_poly.type
_entity_poly.pdbx_seq_one_letter_code
_entity_poly.pdbx_strand_id
1 'polypeptide(L)'
;MSGYLPVKKRTVPLSTDSTTLLLATVPTLLLLLCYQRLAWADDYFDPAALELRDPQQKLADLHYFAKAGGQQPGTYPVSIWLNEQEVAQQNVTFVEENGQLKPVLTPAQLAEYGVNVSAFTAFSQLPEGGTFTDIGRYIPDARSQFDFSTQRLNLSIPQAAMNVQSHGYVDPARWDEGIPAAFVDYTFSGSQTRQSSDAGRSSYLNLRSGMNLGAWRLRNISSMQYDKTRRWDSQSTYLQRDIVSLKSQLRMGDTYTRGDVFDSVQFRGIQLMSDDEMQPNNMNGFAPIVRGVAHSNAKVTITQHGYVIYETYVSPGAFAIQDLYPTAQSGDLEITVKESNGSERHWTQPFAAVPFMLREGRSKFSLSAGRYHSTSQSSRSPTFMQGTLFYGLPAGFTFYGGTQLAEDYHAAAAGLGRGFGLLGALGFDTTWATTTTPSGKRYTGHSLRVQYQKSVTQTGTSFSLASYRYSSSGYYDFSEAAMLESPHGLTWSKRSREEVAVNQTLGAAGTLSLSAYAQDYWHNADRDQTLHAGFYSAWKRISWSVGYFYTKTTGHSAPDRSWSFNITLPLGGAWSDSTVSYNTSSDNHGYTSQQVGMYGALPQNQNLYYSLQQGIANQGQGSNSSASLDYHGGYGTTQLGYRRDRDSSQMTWGASGSLVVHPHGITLGQNVGDSFAIVRAPGAANVAIQNGNNVHTDWRGYAVVPTLTPYHKNVIALDAESLPDDADVELQGATVIPGGGAVVEANYQTHIGNRVLFTLHHGQDVVPFGASARLVGDSCTASAMVAERGQVYLSGVPTAGALEAKWDDAGVTRQCVLHFRMADAQARNPVKEVAGQCL
;
A
#
# COMPACT_ATOMS: atom_id res chain seq x y z
N MET A 1 39.45 33.79 -13.17
CA MET A 1 40.40 33.14 -14.10
C MET A 1 39.75 31.94 -14.68
N SER A 2 39.77 31.80 -16.00
CA SER A 2 39.27 30.71 -16.86
C SER A 2 37.74 30.57 -16.88
N GLY A 3 36.91 30.91 -17.85
CA GLY A 3 37.13 31.18 -19.27
C GLY A 3 36.45 30.06 -20.08
N TYR A 4 35.10 30.15 -20.34
CA TYR A 4 34.46 29.37 -21.38
C TYR A 4 33.71 30.27 -22.35
N LEU A 5 34.18 30.23 -23.60
CA LEU A 5 33.65 30.93 -24.77
C LEU A 5 32.54 30.11 -25.42
N PRO A 6 31.57 30.73 -26.07
CA PRO A 6 30.47 30.05 -26.76
C PRO A 6 30.84 29.66 -28.20
N VAL A 7 30.39 28.49 -28.64
CA VAL A 7 30.51 27.97 -30.00
C VAL A 7 29.37 28.53 -30.87
N LYS A 8 29.78 29.28 -31.93
CA LYS A 8 28.92 29.79 -33.00
C LYS A 8 28.42 28.67 -33.93
N LYS A 9 27.15 28.61 -34.16
CA LYS A 9 26.53 27.93 -35.29
C LYS A 9 26.87 28.65 -36.61
N ARG A 10 27.46 27.93 -37.57
CA ARG A 10 27.56 28.37 -38.96
C ARG A 10 26.48 27.68 -39.79
N THR A 11 25.64 28.44 -40.39
CA THR A 11 24.74 28.09 -41.49
C THR A 11 25.51 28.21 -42.82
N VAL A 12 25.34 27.19 -43.68
CA VAL A 12 25.82 27.23 -45.08
C VAL A 12 24.61 27.03 -45.99
N PRO A 13 24.43 27.82 -47.07
CA PRO A 13 23.28 27.81 -47.92
C PRO A 13 23.31 26.72 -48.99
N LEU A 14 22.14 26.20 -49.36
CA LEU A 14 21.93 25.34 -50.51
C LEU A 14 22.11 26.10 -51.84
N SER A 15 22.80 25.50 -52.79
CA SER A 15 22.70 25.81 -54.19
C SER A 15 22.16 24.58 -54.95
N THR A 16 21.13 24.86 -55.72
CA THR A 16 20.48 23.98 -56.69
C THR A 16 21.32 23.70 -57.90
N ASP A 17 21.13 22.52 -58.48
CA ASP A 17 21.19 22.05 -59.84
C ASP A 17 22.14 20.87 -60.08
N SER A 18 21.54 19.73 -60.35
CA SER A 18 21.83 18.82 -61.46
C SER A 18 21.00 17.55 -61.33
N THR A 19 19.92 17.52 -62.08
CA THR A 19 19.11 16.33 -62.38
C THR A 19 19.83 15.43 -63.37
N THR A 20 19.43 14.13 -63.30
CA THR A 20 19.59 13.04 -64.33
C THR A 20 20.88 12.25 -64.32
N LEU A 21 20.67 11.04 -63.98
CA LEU A 21 21.32 9.73 -64.28
C LEU A 21 21.76 8.97 -62.98
N LEU A 22 20.81 8.22 -62.46
CA LEU A 22 21.09 7.01 -61.63
C LEU A 22 19.77 6.33 -61.19
N LEU A 23 18.95 5.94 -62.17
CA LEU A 23 17.69 5.23 -61.97
C LEU A 23 17.71 3.81 -62.53
N ALA A 24 18.78 3.04 -62.31
CA ALA A 24 18.82 1.65 -62.74
C ALA A 24 19.61 0.65 -61.87
N THR A 25 20.23 1.07 -60.74
CA THR A 25 21.07 0.12 -59.97
C THR A 25 20.58 -0.10 -58.52
N VAL A 26 19.51 0.54 -58.06
CA VAL A 26 19.03 0.44 -56.67
C VAL A 26 18.09 -0.77 -56.44
N PRO A 27 17.28 -1.27 -57.37
CA PRO A 27 16.42 -2.42 -57.08
C PRO A 27 17.12 -3.78 -56.98
N THR A 28 18.29 -3.96 -57.61
CA THR A 28 19.01 -5.24 -57.54
C THR A 28 19.81 -5.44 -56.26
N LEU A 29 20.24 -4.39 -55.58
CA LEU A 29 20.94 -4.47 -54.31
C LEU A 29 19.98 -4.66 -53.13
N LEU A 30 18.73 -4.17 -53.21
CA LEU A 30 17.70 -4.41 -52.21
C LEU A 30 17.11 -5.82 -52.25
N LEU A 31 17.09 -6.48 -53.38
CA LEU A 31 16.64 -7.87 -53.54
C LEU A 31 17.67 -8.91 -53.05
N LEU A 32 18.94 -8.55 -52.96
CA LEU A 32 19.99 -9.40 -52.39
C LEU A 32 20.11 -9.28 -50.88
N LEU A 33 19.59 -8.22 -50.25
CA LEU A 33 19.52 -8.02 -48.79
C LEU A 33 18.28 -8.67 -48.14
N CYS A 34 17.26 -9.06 -48.91
CA CYS A 34 16.07 -9.75 -48.37
C CYS A 34 16.19 -11.27 -48.32
N TYR A 35 17.34 -11.89 -48.74
CA TYR A 35 17.59 -13.33 -48.63
C TYR A 35 18.67 -13.68 -47.63
N GLN A 36 18.88 -12.85 -46.61
CA GLN A 36 19.54 -13.37 -45.41
C GLN A 36 18.49 -14.16 -44.64
N ARG A 37 18.37 -15.44 -44.96
CA ARG A 37 17.88 -16.39 -43.96
C ARG A 37 18.81 -16.18 -42.76
N LEU A 38 18.25 -15.73 -41.65
CA LEU A 38 18.87 -15.91 -40.35
C LEU A 38 19.11 -17.43 -40.22
N ALA A 39 20.28 -17.91 -40.65
CA ALA A 39 20.77 -19.17 -40.22
C ALA A 39 21.02 -18.97 -38.70
N TRP A 40 20.19 -19.53 -37.89
CA TRP A 40 20.46 -19.74 -36.50
C TRP A 40 21.60 -20.77 -36.51
N ALA A 41 22.81 -20.30 -36.34
CA ALA A 41 23.94 -21.18 -36.04
C ALA A 41 23.70 -21.64 -34.61
N ASP A 42 23.57 -22.94 -34.40
CA ASP A 42 23.70 -23.51 -33.08
C ASP A 42 25.11 -23.11 -32.58
N ASP A 43 25.21 -22.46 -31.44
CA ASP A 43 26.48 -22.15 -30.83
C ASP A 43 27.11 -23.48 -30.39
N TYR A 44 28.09 -23.93 -31.17
CA TYR A 44 28.85 -25.10 -30.80
C TYR A 44 29.79 -24.75 -29.66
N PHE A 45 29.42 -25.17 -28.45
CA PHE A 45 30.35 -25.19 -27.33
C PHE A 45 31.29 -26.38 -27.50
N ASP A 46 32.51 -26.10 -27.93
CA ASP A 46 33.58 -27.08 -27.84
C ASP A 46 33.87 -27.37 -26.36
N PRO A 47 33.61 -28.58 -25.86
CA PRO A 47 33.92 -28.93 -24.48
C PRO A 47 35.40 -28.67 -24.11
N ALA A 48 36.32 -28.69 -25.10
CA ALA A 48 37.73 -28.39 -24.93
C ALA A 48 38.02 -26.88 -24.77
N ALA A 49 37.06 -26.00 -25.14
CA ALA A 49 37.14 -24.55 -24.93
C ALA A 49 36.72 -24.09 -23.53
N LEU A 50 36.10 -24.97 -22.74
CA LEU A 50 35.91 -24.71 -21.32
C LEU A 50 37.28 -24.79 -20.65
N GLU A 51 37.79 -23.63 -20.17
CA GLU A 51 38.97 -23.57 -19.30
C GLU A 51 38.62 -24.22 -17.95
N LEU A 52 38.53 -25.53 -17.93
CA LEU A 52 38.53 -26.30 -16.70
C LEU A 52 39.92 -26.17 -16.08
N ARG A 53 40.00 -25.64 -14.88
CA ARG A 53 41.25 -25.59 -14.13
C ARG A 53 41.80 -26.98 -13.80
N ASP A 54 40.96 -28.02 -13.95
CA ASP A 54 41.33 -29.41 -13.91
C ASP A 54 40.96 -30.13 -15.21
N PRO A 55 41.93 -30.38 -16.15
CA PRO A 55 41.69 -31.01 -17.44
C PRO A 55 41.23 -32.48 -17.36
N GLN A 56 41.26 -33.10 -16.17
CA GLN A 56 40.88 -34.51 -15.98
C GLN A 56 39.45 -34.68 -15.47
N GLN A 57 38.77 -33.60 -15.16
CA GLN A 57 37.39 -33.66 -14.69
C GLN A 57 36.43 -34.01 -15.83
N LYS A 58 35.65 -35.08 -15.65
CA LYS A 58 34.63 -35.47 -16.62
C LYS A 58 33.49 -34.43 -16.57
N LEU A 59 33.01 -34.06 -17.75
CA LEU A 59 31.87 -33.16 -17.92
C LEU A 59 30.58 -33.98 -18.05
N ALA A 60 29.50 -33.51 -17.47
CA ALA A 60 28.16 -33.96 -17.77
C ALA A 60 27.78 -33.55 -19.22
N ASP A 61 26.73 -34.13 -19.79
CA ASP A 61 26.29 -33.84 -21.14
C ASP A 61 25.99 -32.35 -21.33
N LEU A 62 26.85 -31.66 -22.12
CA LEU A 62 26.73 -30.23 -22.41
C LEU A 62 25.85 -29.93 -23.63
N HIS A 63 25.25 -30.95 -24.24
CA HIS A 63 24.40 -30.78 -25.44
C HIS A 63 23.27 -29.75 -25.23
N TYR A 64 22.76 -29.64 -24.02
CA TYR A 64 21.70 -28.68 -23.68
C TYR A 64 22.16 -27.22 -23.75
N PHE A 65 23.43 -26.93 -23.54
CA PHE A 65 23.99 -25.58 -23.57
C PHE A 65 24.43 -25.13 -24.96
N ALA A 66 24.40 -26.01 -25.94
CA ALA A 66 24.77 -25.70 -27.32
C ALA A 66 23.76 -24.81 -28.05
N LYS A 67 22.58 -24.59 -27.49
CA LYS A 67 21.54 -23.69 -28.00
C LYS A 67 21.35 -22.52 -27.07
N ALA A 68 21.23 -21.33 -27.62
CA ALA A 68 20.95 -20.13 -26.84
C ALA A 68 19.69 -20.34 -25.97
N GLY A 69 19.83 -20.27 -24.64
CA GLY A 69 18.78 -20.57 -23.67
C GLY A 69 18.53 -22.07 -23.44
N GLY A 70 19.39 -22.97 -23.90
CA GLY A 70 19.31 -24.40 -23.62
C GLY A 70 19.64 -24.71 -22.17
N GLN A 71 18.73 -25.37 -21.49
CA GLN A 71 18.85 -25.82 -20.09
C GLN A 71 18.30 -27.23 -19.97
N GLN A 72 18.72 -27.97 -18.95
CA GLN A 72 18.18 -29.30 -18.71
C GLN A 72 16.68 -29.26 -18.34
N PRO A 73 15.87 -30.22 -18.84
CA PRO A 73 14.53 -30.41 -18.36
C PRO A 73 14.52 -30.64 -16.84
N GLY A 74 13.54 -30.05 -16.13
CA GLY A 74 13.50 -30.15 -14.68
C GLY A 74 12.43 -29.28 -14.06
N THR A 75 12.37 -29.25 -12.74
CA THR A 75 11.47 -28.36 -12.00
C THR A 75 12.27 -27.20 -11.43
N TYR A 76 11.84 -25.98 -11.76
CA TYR A 76 12.52 -24.74 -11.38
C TYR A 76 11.59 -23.84 -10.61
N PRO A 77 12.07 -23.16 -9.56
CA PRO A 77 11.33 -22.09 -8.94
C PRO A 77 11.31 -20.88 -9.88
N VAL A 78 10.13 -20.45 -10.30
CA VAL A 78 10.00 -19.36 -11.27
C VAL A 78 8.98 -18.32 -10.83
N SER A 79 9.24 -17.07 -11.19
CA SER A 79 8.24 -16.02 -11.19
C SER A 79 7.44 -16.09 -12.50
N ILE A 80 6.12 -16.22 -12.40
CA ILE A 80 5.22 -16.31 -13.56
C ILE A 80 4.66 -14.92 -13.85
N TRP A 81 4.90 -14.46 -15.06
CA TRP A 81 4.46 -13.16 -15.54
C TRP A 81 3.42 -13.33 -16.65
N LEU A 82 2.26 -12.76 -16.47
CA LEU A 82 1.19 -12.74 -17.43
C LEU A 82 1.00 -11.32 -17.97
N ASN A 83 1.23 -11.14 -19.29
CA ASN A 83 1.15 -9.82 -19.93
C ASN A 83 1.91 -8.73 -19.16
N GLU A 84 3.18 -8.99 -18.84
CA GLU A 84 4.09 -8.11 -18.09
C GLU A 84 3.73 -7.87 -16.60
N GLN A 85 2.76 -8.60 -16.06
CA GLN A 85 2.40 -8.54 -14.65
C GLN A 85 2.75 -9.84 -13.93
N GLU A 86 3.44 -9.78 -12.81
CA GLU A 86 3.71 -10.95 -11.98
C GLU A 86 2.43 -11.46 -11.32
N VAL A 87 2.07 -12.72 -11.59
CA VAL A 87 0.84 -13.35 -11.11
C VAL A 87 1.08 -14.42 -10.06
N ALA A 88 2.24 -15.10 -10.10
CA ALA A 88 2.58 -16.13 -9.13
C ALA A 88 4.09 -16.35 -9.03
N GLN A 89 4.55 -16.92 -7.91
CA GLN A 89 5.88 -17.52 -7.74
C GLN A 89 5.68 -18.95 -7.31
N GLN A 90 6.14 -19.91 -8.12
CA GLN A 90 5.97 -21.33 -7.81
C GLN A 90 6.95 -22.19 -8.58
N ASN A 91 7.08 -23.44 -8.15
CA ASN A 91 7.85 -24.44 -8.87
C ASN A 91 7.09 -24.89 -10.13
N VAL A 92 7.72 -24.78 -11.31
CA VAL A 92 7.16 -25.22 -12.58
C VAL A 92 8.08 -26.28 -13.20
N THR A 93 7.48 -27.37 -13.68
CA THR A 93 8.22 -28.39 -14.41
C THR A 93 8.33 -28.00 -15.88
N PHE A 94 9.53 -28.12 -16.43
CA PHE A 94 9.81 -27.85 -17.84
C PHE A 94 10.23 -29.15 -18.51
N VAL A 95 9.71 -29.38 -19.71
CA VAL A 95 10.06 -30.49 -20.59
C VAL A 95 10.64 -29.97 -21.87
N GLU A 96 11.52 -30.77 -22.51
CA GLU A 96 12.08 -30.41 -23.78
C GLU A 96 11.15 -30.82 -24.93
N GLU A 97 10.74 -29.86 -25.72
CA GLU A 97 10.02 -30.06 -26.98
C GLU A 97 10.70 -29.29 -28.12
N ASN A 98 11.11 -29.98 -29.14
CA ASN A 98 11.78 -29.40 -30.31
C ASN A 98 13.03 -28.55 -29.95
N GLY A 99 13.79 -28.97 -28.96
CA GLY A 99 15.00 -28.29 -28.50
C GLY A 99 14.75 -27.00 -27.70
N GLN A 100 13.54 -26.81 -27.20
CA GLN A 100 13.18 -25.70 -26.31
C GLN A 100 12.51 -26.24 -25.04
N LEU A 101 12.79 -25.60 -23.92
CA LEU A 101 12.07 -25.87 -22.67
C LEU A 101 10.67 -25.29 -22.73
N LYS A 102 9.68 -26.15 -22.56
CA LYS A 102 8.25 -25.78 -22.47
C LYS A 102 7.73 -26.02 -21.06
N PRO A 103 6.99 -25.08 -20.50
CA PRO A 103 6.40 -25.24 -19.19
C PRO A 103 5.25 -26.26 -19.23
N VAL A 104 5.17 -27.10 -18.24
CA VAL A 104 4.02 -28.01 -18.02
C VAL A 104 3.01 -27.25 -17.15
N LEU A 105 1.89 -26.87 -17.77
CA LEU A 105 0.84 -26.08 -17.12
C LEU A 105 -0.49 -26.86 -17.11
N THR A 106 -1.38 -26.47 -16.20
CA THR A 106 -2.76 -26.98 -16.13
C THR A 106 -3.78 -25.88 -16.47
N PRO A 107 -4.98 -26.24 -16.98
CA PRO A 107 -6.05 -25.27 -17.16
C PRO A 107 -6.45 -24.55 -15.86
N ALA A 108 -6.36 -25.25 -14.72
CA ALA A 108 -6.66 -24.67 -13.41
C ALA A 108 -5.68 -23.54 -13.05
N GLN A 109 -4.39 -23.73 -13.31
CA GLN A 109 -3.38 -22.66 -13.10
C GLN A 109 -3.66 -21.45 -13.99
N LEU A 110 -4.00 -21.65 -15.27
CA LEU A 110 -4.36 -20.54 -16.14
C LEU A 110 -5.61 -19.79 -15.66
N ALA A 111 -6.62 -20.53 -15.19
CA ALA A 111 -7.82 -19.92 -14.60
C ALA A 111 -7.48 -19.10 -13.35
N GLU A 112 -6.58 -19.61 -12.51
CA GLU A 112 -6.07 -18.90 -11.32
C GLU A 112 -5.33 -17.60 -11.70
N TYR A 113 -4.63 -17.58 -12.84
CA TYR A 113 -3.98 -16.39 -13.37
C TYR A 113 -4.95 -15.43 -14.08
N GLY A 114 -6.25 -15.73 -14.10
CA GLY A 114 -7.27 -14.87 -14.67
C GLY A 114 -7.58 -15.10 -16.14
N VAL A 115 -7.14 -16.23 -16.72
CA VAL A 115 -7.49 -16.62 -18.09
C VAL A 115 -8.89 -17.22 -18.13
N ASN A 116 -9.70 -16.83 -19.11
CA ASN A 116 -11.04 -17.40 -19.33
C ASN A 116 -10.95 -18.74 -20.04
N VAL A 117 -10.52 -19.77 -19.29
CA VAL A 117 -10.33 -21.12 -19.80
C VAL A 117 -11.64 -21.71 -20.35
N SER A 118 -12.79 -21.35 -19.76
CA SER A 118 -14.11 -21.85 -20.17
C SER A 118 -14.56 -21.33 -21.54
N ALA A 119 -13.98 -20.25 -22.04
CA ALA A 119 -14.28 -19.73 -23.38
C ALA A 119 -13.66 -20.60 -24.50
N PHE A 120 -12.73 -21.48 -24.19
CA PHE A 120 -11.99 -22.28 -25.17
C PHE A 120 -12.32 -23.77 -25.03
N THR A 121 -13.10 -24.28 -25.95
CA THR A 121 -13.54 -25.71 -25.94
C THR A 121 -12.37 -26.69 -26.04
N ALA A 122 -11.20 -26.27 -26.52
CA ALA A 122 -10.01 -27.10 -26.57
C ALA A 122 -9.56 -27.58 -25.18
N PHE A 123 -9.75 -26.80 -24.12
CA PHE A 123 -9.44 -27.22 -22.75
C PHE A 123 -10.40 -28.29 -22.21
N SER A 124 -11.66 -28.32 -22.67
CA SER A 124 -12.64 -29.34 -22.23
C SER A 124 -12.31 -30.73 -22.78
N GLN A 125 -11.39 -30.85 -23.72
CA GLN A 125 -10.91 -32.14 -24.25
C GLN A 125 -9.77 -32.74 -23.40
N LEU A 126 -9.21 -31.97 -22.45
CA LEU A 126 -8.24 -32.49 -21.51
C LEU A 126 -8.92 -33.26 -20.38
N PRO A 127 -8.36 -34.39 -19.93
CA PRO A 127 -8.86 -35.08 -18.75
C PRO A 127 -8.76 -34.16 -17.51
N GLU A 128 -9.53 -34.48 -16.50
CA GLU A 128 -9.47 -33.74 -15.21
C GLU A 128 -8.04 -33.81 -14.63
N GLY A 129 -7.43 -32.67 -14.36
CA GLY A 129 -6.02 -32.56 -13.98
C GLY A 129 -5.01 -32.69 -15.15
N GLY A 130 -5.50 -32.72 -16.39
CA GLY A 130 -4.63 -32.80 -17.58
C GLY A 130 -3.69 -31.62 -17.71
N THR A 131 -2.48 -31.88 -18.21
CA THR A 131 -1.43 -30.88 -18.43
C THR A 131 -1.20 -30.62 -19.91
N PHE A 132 -0.61 -29.49 -20.25
CA PHE A 132 -0.21 -29.12 -21.59
C PHE A 132 1.10 -28.30 -21.53
N THR A 133 1.82 -28.29 -22.68
CA THR A 133 3.12 -27.62 -22.80
C THR A 133 3.08 -26.41 -23.73
N ASP A 134 2.17 -26.43 -24.70
CA ASP A 134 2.02 -25.36 -25.70
C ASP A 134 0.67 -24.66 -25.54
N ILE A 135 0.71 -23.46 -24.95
CA ILE A 135 -0.49 -22.64 -24.73
C ILE A 135 -1.13 -22.17 -26.02
N GLY A 136 -0.34 -21.99 -27.10
CA GLY A 136 -0.84 -21.52 -28.40
C GLY A 136 -1.77 -22.51 -29.12
N ARG A 137 -1.74 -23.81 -28.74
CA ARG A 137 -2.69 -24.80 -29.24
C ARG A 137 -4.09 -24.65 -28.68
N TYR A 138 -4.22 -24.07 -27.50
CA TYR A 138 -5.49 -23.94 -26.77
C TYR A 138 -6.05 -22.52 -26.87
N ILE A 139 -5.17 -21.51 -26.89
CA ILE A 139 -5.53 -20.10 -26.98
C ILE A 139 -4.82 -19.51 -28.19
N PRO A 140 -5.52 -19.12 -29.26
CA PRO A 140 -4.90 -18.49 -30.42
C PRO A 140 -4.07 -17.27 -30.04
N ASP A 141 -2.89 -17.10 -30.65
CA ASP A 141 -1.93 -16.02 -30.41
C ASP A 141 -1.30 -15.96 -29.01
N ALA A 142 -1.62 -16.90 -28.12
CA ALA A 142 -0.94 -17.00 -26.83
C ALA A 142 0.47 -17.63 -26.99
N ARG A 143 1.39 -17.18 -26.15
CA ARG A 143 2.81 -17.62 -26.15
C ARG A 143 3.31 -17.78 -24.73
N SER A 144 4.24 -18.74 -24.55
CA SER A 144 5.02 -18.88 -23.33
C SER A 144 6.50 -18.76 -23.64
N GLN A 145 7.24 -18.05 -22.81
CA GLN A 145 8.70 -17.89 -22.92
C GLN A 145 9.32 -17.97 -21.53
N PHE A 146 10.27 -18.88 -21.38
CA PHE A 146 11.04 -19.03 -20.16
C PHE A 146 12.40 -18.35 -20.29
N ASP A 147 12.70 -17.42 -19.38
CA ASP A 147 14.02 -16.83 -19.22
C ASP A 147 14.67 -17.47 -17.99
N PHE A 148 15.62 -18.34 -18.25
CA PHE A 148 16.33 -19.07 -17.20
C PHE A 148 17.22 -18.13 -16.36
N SER A 149 17.81 -17.11 -16.96
CA SER A 149 18.75 -16.22 -16.27
C SER A 149 18.08 -15.43 -15.15
N THR A 150 16.82 -15.09 -15.34
CA THR A 150 15.99 -14.36 -14.36
C THR A 150 14.98 -15.24 -13.65
N GLN A 151 14.94 -16.56 -13.95
CA GLN A 151 13.94 -17.51 -13.47
C GLN A 151 12.50 -17.01 -13.70
N ARG A 152 12.27 -16.44 -14.88
CA ARG A 152 11.01 -15.79 -15.24
C ARG A 152 10.29 -16.56 -16.35
N LEU A 153 9.05 -16.99 -16.11
CA LEU A 153 8.14 -17.53 -17.10
C LEU A 153 7.18 -16.44 -17.59
N ASN A 154 7.35 -15.95 -18.80
CA ASN A 154 6.47 -14.97 -19.42
C ASN A 154 5.36 -15.69 -20.20
N LEU A 155 4.12 -15.38 -19.86
CA LEU A 155 2.90 -15.80 -20.56
C LEU A 155 2.29 -14.58 -21.24
N SER A 156 2.24 -14.56 -22.56
CA SER A 156 1.55 -13.54 -23.34
C SER A 156 0.22 -14.10 -23.82
N ILE A 157 -0.90 -13.59 -23.30
CA ILE A 157 -2.24 -14.08 -23.58
C ILE A 157 -3.11 -12.89 -24.05
N PRO A 158 -3.80 -13.01 -25.23
CA PRO A 158 -4.66 -11.96 -25.73
C PRO A 158 -5.73 -11.56 -24.70
N GLN A 159 -6.05 -10.26 -24.61
CA GLN A 159 -7.02 -9.74 -23.66
C GLN A 159 -8.42 -10.36 -23.83
N ALA A 160 -8.80 -10.73 -25.07
CA ALA A 160 -10.05 -11.43 -25.34
C ALA A 160 -10.15 -12.82 -24.67
N ALA A 161 -9.01 -13.43 -24.34
CA ALA A 161 -8.89 -14.68 -23.64
C ALA A 161 -8.77 -14.51 -22.11
N MET A 162 -8.73 -13.28 -21.63
CA MET A 162 -8.68 -12.97 -20.21
C MET A 162 -10.09 -12.81 -19.64
N ASN A 163 -10.30 -13.26 -18.42
CA ASN A 163 -11.46 -12.80 -17.66
C ASN A 163 -11.38 -11.27 -17.57
N VAL A 164 -12.51 -10.59 -17.76
CA VAL A 164 -12.60 -9.13 -17.53
C VAL A 164 -12.50 -8.89 -16.02
N GLN A 165 -11.31 -9.08 -15.48
CA GLN A 165 -11.01 -8.80 -14.08
C GLN A 165 -10.26 -7.48 -14.01
N SER A 166 -10.66 -6.65 -13.10
CA SER A 166 -10.00 -5.38 -12.84
C SER A 166 -8.55 -5.60 -12.39
N HIS A 167 -7.63 -4.74 -12.81
CA HIS A 167 -6.27 -4.73 -12.29
C HIS A 167 -6.24 -4.72 -10.75
N GLY A 168 -5.45 -5.62 -10.17
CA GLY A 168 -5.38 -5.78 -8.72
C GLY A 168 -6.54 -6.57 -8.11
N TYR A 169 -7.40 -7.18 -8.93
CA TYR A 169 -8.41 -8.12 -8.42
C TYR A 169 -7.73 -9.33 -7.79
N VAL A 170 -8.20 -9.67 -6.61
CA VAL A 170 -7.83 -10.91 -5.91
C VAL A 170 -9.10 -11.69 -5.67
N ASP A 171 -9.11 -12.96 -6.08
CA ASP A 171 -10.27 -13.83 -5.86
C ASP A 171 -10.55 -13.93 -4.35
N PRO A 172 -11.78 -13.70 -3.90
CA PRO A 172 -12.17 -13.85 -2.49
C PRO A 172 -11.84 -15.20 -1.87
N ALA A 173 -11.76 -16.27 -2.67
CA ALA A 173 -11.35 -17.60 -2.21
C ALA A 173 -9.89 -17.64 -1.71
N ARG A 174 -9.08 -16.66 -2.09
CA ARG A 174 -7.68 -16.50 -1.65
C ARG A 174 -7.51 -15.56 -0.45
N TRP A 175 -8.59 -14.95 0.03
CA TRP A 175 -8.52 -14.09 1.20
C TRP A 175 -8.30 -14.92 2.45
N ASP A 176 -7.26 -14.60 3.19
CA ASP A 176 -6.88 -15.33 4.38
C ASP A 176 -7.62 -14.75 5.60
N GLU A 177 -8.44 -15.58 6.24
CA GLU A 177 -9.11 -15.25 7.49
C GLU A 177 -8.12 -15.08 8.66
N GLY A 178 -6.90 -15.52 8.49
CA GLY A 178 -5.82 -15.42 9.45
C GLY A 178 -5.83 -16.48 10.54
N ILE A 179 -4.82 -16.36 11.41
CA ILE A 179 -4.63 -17.26 12.56
C ILE A 179 -5.46 -16.77 13.77
N PRO A 180 -5.83 -17.66 14.70
CA PRO A 180 -6.32 -17.25 16.01
C PRO A 180 -5.28 -16.39 16.71
N ALA A 181 -5.65 -15.18 17.09
CA ALA A 181 -4.73 -14.25 17.74
C ALA A 181 -5.47 -13.30 18.67
N ALA A 182 -4.79 -12.84 19.71
CA ALA A 182 -5.23 -11.74 20.53
C ALA A 182 -4.13 -10.67 20.58
N PHE A 183 -4.50 -9.41 20.59
CA PHE A 183 -3.53 -8.34 20.66
C PHE A 183 -3.98 -7.17 21.53
N VAL A 184 -3.02 -6.45 22.03
CA VAL A 184 -3.22 -5.18 22.72
C VAL A 184 -2.22 -4.18 22.17
N ASP A 185 -2.73 -3.16 21.52
CA ASP A 185 -2.02 -1.93 21.23
C ASP A 185 -2.13 -0.99 22.41
N TYR A 186 -1.01 -0.41 22.80
CA TYR A 186 -1.01 0.58 23.86
C TYR A 186 -0.30 1.86 23.41
N THR A 187 -0.84 2.99 23.86
CA THR A 187 -0.18 4.28 23.79
C THR A 187 -0.32 4.93 25.16
N PHE A 188 0.80 5.04 25.83
CA PHE A 188 0.90 5.63 27.16
C PHE A 188 1.61 6.97 27.08
N SER A 189 1.08 7.99 27.74
CA SER A 189 1.74 9.27 27.97
C SER A 189 1.57 9.71 29.42
N GLY A 190 2.59 10.31 29.98
CA GLY A 190 2.57 10.85 31.32
C GLY A 190 3.27 12.20 31.36
N SER A 191 2.87 13.02 32.31
CA SER A 191 3.54 14.27 32.59
C SER A 191 3.56 14.57 34.08
N GLN A 192 4.62 15.27 34.50
CA GLN A 192 4.73 15.87 35.81
C GLN A 192 5.07 17.35 35.65
N THR A 193 4.17 18.19 36.08
CA THR A 193 4.34 19.62 36.04
C THR A 193 4.65 20.11 37.45
N ARG A 194 5.63 20.97 37.58
CA ARG A 194 5.99 21.71 38.79
C ARG A 194 5.80 23.18 38.51
N GLN A 195 4.88 23.78 39.21
CA GLN A 195 4.62 25.21 39.19
C GLN A 195 4.75 25.75 40.61
N SER A 196 5.04 27.04 40.76
CA SER A 196 5.29 27.65 42.07
C SER A 196 4.11 27.49 43.10
N SER A 197 2.90 27.26 42.60
CA SER A 197 1.67 27.14 43.41
C SER A 197 1.01 25.74 43.39
N ASP A 198 1.38 24.85 42.45
CA ASP A 198 0.78 23.50 42.32
C ASP A 198 1.72 22.54 41.61
N ALA A 199 1.74 21.29 42.03
CA ALA A 199 2.46 20.21 41.38
C ALA A 199 1.45 19.18 40.90
N GLY A 200 1.24 19.14 39.57
CA GLY A 200 0.30 18.23 38.92
C GLY A 200 1.01 17.01 38.29
N ARG A 201 0.41 15.84 38.45
CA ARG A 201 0.79 14.65 37.69
C ARG A 201 -0.42 14.18 36.91
N SER A 202 -0.23 14.00 35.58
CA SER A 202 -1.25 13.41 34.74
C SER A 202 -0.68 12.23 33.96
N SER A 203 -1.54 11.26 33.62
CA SER A 203 -1.22 10.19 32.72
C SER A 203 -2.42 9.79 31.91
N TYR A 204 -2.18 9.37 30.69
CA TYR A 204 -3.16 8.92 29.73
C TYR A 204 -2.69 7.59 29.14
N LEU A 205 -3.56 6.60 29.12
CA LEU A 205 -3.33 5.32 28.46
C LEU A 205 -4.48 5.06 27.50
N ASN A 206 -4.17 4.90 26.25
CA ASN A 206 -5.09 4.40 25.23
C ASN A 206 -4.77 2.93 24.95
N LEU A 207 -5.80 2.11 24.93
CA LEU A 207 -5.71 0.69 24.59
C LEU A 207 -6.65 0.38 23.44
N ARG A 208 -6.10 -0.25 22.41
CA ARG A 208 -6.86 -0.91 21.36
C ARG A 208 -6.58 -2.40 21.46
N SER A 209 -7.61 -3.15 21.84
CA SER A 209 -7.50 -4.59 22.04
C SER A 209 -8.32 -5.33 20.98
N GLY A 210 -7.83 -6.47 20.54
CA GLY A 210 -8.51 -7.30 19.56
C GLY A 210 -8.32 -8.79 19.82
N MET A 211 -9.31 -9.57 19.37
CA MET A 211 -9.23 -11.03 19.34
C MET A 211 -9.83 -11.53 18.02
N ASN A 212 -9.13 -12.41 17.35
CA ASN A 212 -9.51 -13.03 16.10
C ASN A 212 -9.74 -14.52 16.30
N LEU A 213 -10.88 -15.04 15.83
CA LEU A 213 -11.19 -16.45 15.83
C LEU A 213 -11.98 -16.82 14.56
N GLY A 214 -11.33 -17.48 13.60
CA GLY A 214 -11.87 -17.67 12.26
C GLY A 214 -12.26 -16.35 11.64
N ALA A 215 -13.47 -16.23 11.09
CA ALA A 215 -13.97 -15.00 10.45
C ALA A 215 -14.41 -13.90 11.44
N TRP A 216 -14.39 -14.14 12.74
CA TRP A 216 -14.85 -13.19 13.74
C TRP A 216 -13.72 -12.35 14.34
N ARG A 217 -13.97 -11.06 14.49
CA ARG A 217 -13.03 -10.05 15.00
C ARG A 217 -13.69 -9.29 16.14
N LEU A 218 -13.28 -9.54 17.39
CA LEU A 218 -13.67 -8.70 18.54
C LEU A 218 -12.70 -7.53 18.62
N ARG A 219 -13.21 -6.33 18.78
CA ARG A 219 -12.42 -5.08 18.93
C ARG A 219 -12.93 -4.28 20.10
N ASN A 220 -12.02 -3.74 20.88
CA ASN A 220 -12.31 -2.81 21.95
C ASN A 220 -11.32 -1.63 21.87
N ILE A 221 -11.85 -0.41 22.02
CA ILE A 221 -11.06 0.81 22.17
C ILE A 221 -11.45 1.41 23.50
N SER A 222 -10.47 1.57 24.39
CA SER A 222 -10.67 2.14 25.71
C SER A 222 -9.52 3.07 26.09
N SER A 223 -9.79 4.00 26.98
CA SER A 223 -8.80 4.91 27.51
C SER A 223 -8.89 5.04 29.01
N MET A 224 -7.75 5.26 29.63
CA MET A 224 -7.64 5.59 31.05
C MET A 224 -6.95 6.95 31.19
N GLN A 225 -7.61 7.85 31.86
CA GLN A 225 -7.08 9.15 32.25
C GLN A 225 -6.87 9.19 33.77
N TYR A 226 -5.74 9.69 34.19
CA TYR A 226 -5.45 9.99 35.56
C TYR A 226 -5.01 11.45 35.67
N ASP A 227 -5.81 12.21 36.35
CA ASP A 227 -5.54 13.60 36.80
C ASP A 227 -6.31 13.79 38.10
N LYS A 228 -5.66 13.81 39.24
CA LYS A 228 -6.29 13.79 40.58
C LYS A 228 -7.26 12.62 40.80
N THR A 229 -8.08 12.29 39.82
CA THR A 229 -9.01 11.15 39.78
C THR A 229 -8.66 10.20 38.64
N ARG A 230 -9.00 8.92 38.83
CA ARG A 230 -8.83 7.90 37.81
C ARG A 230 -10.16 7.71 37.10
N ARG A 231 -10.14 7.90 35.78
CA ARG A 231 -11.30 7.68 34.92
C ARG A 231 -10.95 6.67 33.85
N TRP A 232 -11.81 5.68 33.70
CA TRP A 232 -11.73 4.67 32.64
C TRP A 232 -12.94 4.82 31.73
N ASP A 233 -12.73 4.97 30.41
CA ASP A 233 -13.77 5.10 29.41
C ASP A 233 -13.58 4.03 28.34
N SER A 234 -14.61 3.21 28.08
CA SER A 234 -14.68 2.34 26.92
C SER A 234 -15.40 3.07 25.80
N GLN A 235 -14.64 3.43 24.75
CA GLN A 235 -15.15 4.23 23.65
C GLN A 235 -15.98 3.41 22.68
N SER A 236 -15.52 2.16 22.37
CA SER A 236 -16.26 1.24 21.51
C SER A 236 -15.89 -0.20 21.82
N THR A 237 -16.87 -1.08 21.71
CA THR A 237 -16.68 -2.54 21.76
C THR A 237 -17.59 -3.18 20.74
N TYR A 238 -17.03 -3.83 19.74
CA TYR A 238 -17.82 -4.46 18.69
C TYR A 238 -17.22 -5.77 18.22
N LEU A 239 -18.10 -6.63 17.72
CA LEU A 239 -17.80 -7.85 16.99
C LEU A 239 -18.01 -7.58 15.50
N GLN A 240 -17.05 -7.95 14.67
CA GLN A 240 -17.06 -7.73 13.24
C GLN A 240 -16.85 -9.02 12.48
N ARG A 241 -17.51 -9.11 11.31
CA ARG A 241 -17.32 -10.20 10.34
C ARG A 241 -17.53 -9.71 8.93
N ASP A 242 -16.71 -10.22 8.00
CA ASP A 242 -16.86 -9.99 6.58
C ASP A 242 -17.98 -10.86 5.99
N ILE A 243 -18.85 -10.25 5.17
CA ILE A 243 -19.89 -10.92 4.39
C ILE A 243 -19.49 -10.82 2.92
N VAL A 244 -18.62 -11.74 2.52
CA VAL A 244 -17.95 -11.73 1.21
C VAL A 244 -18.93 -11.71 0.04
N SER A 245 -20.03 -12.46 0.12
CA SER A 245 -21.06 -12.52 -0.93
C SER A 245 -21.73 -11.18 -1.21
N LEU A 246 -21.81 -10.31 -0.22
CA LEU A 246 -22.38 -8.95 -0.32
C LEU A 246 -21.30 -7.87 -0.43
N LYS A 247 -20.02 -8.25 -0.42
CA LYS A 247 -18.87 -7.31 -0.33
C LYS A 247 -19.10 -6.27 0.76
N SER A 248 -19.40 -6.74 1.95
CA SER A 248 -19.87 -5.93 3.07
C SER A 248 -19.34 -6.44 4.39
N GLN A 249 -19.45 -5.62 5.41
CA GLN A 249 -19.02 -5.88 6.76
C GLN A 249 -20.21 -5.84 7.71
N LEU A 250 -20.37 -6.89 8.50
CA LEU A 250 -21.32 -6.94 9.63
C LEU A 250 -20.59 -6.51 10.90
N ARG A 251 -21.13 -5.51 11.61
CA ARG A 251 -20.67 -5.10 12.94
C ARG A 251 -21.79 -5.19 13.96
N MET A 252 -21.47 -5.65 15.17
CA MET A 252 -22.41 -5.79 16.29
C MET A 252 -21.75 -5.24 17.55
N GLY A 253 -22.39 -4.28 18.21
CA GLY A 253 -21.86 -3.59 19.40
C GLY A 253 -21.87 -2.08 19.27
N ASP A 254 -20.88 -1.42 19.88
CA ASP A 254 -20.73 0.04 19.82
C ASP A 254 -20.00 0.43 18.53
N THR A 255 -20.66 1.16 17.64
CA THR A 255 -20.14 1.57 16.35
C THR A 255 -20.71 2.93 15.93
N TYR A 256 -20.35 3.38 14.72
CA TYR A 256 -20.81 4.63 14.14
C TYR A 256 -21.58 4.40 12.85
N THR A 257 -22.63 5.15 12.61
CA THR A 257 -23.29 5.18 11.29
C THR A 257 -22.38 5.85 10.26
N ARG A 258 -22.54 5.54 8.98
CA ARG A 258 -21.84 6.26 7.91
C ARG A 258 -22.34 7.69 7.80
N GLY A 259 -21.40 8.62 7.60
CA GLY A 259 -21.68 10.05 7.48
C GLY A 259 -21.94 10.56 6.06
N ASP A 260 -22.13 9.65 5.09
CA ASP A 260 -22.18 9.99 3.65
C ASP A 260 -23.49 10.75 3.28
N VAL A 261 -24.63 10.35 3.84
CA VAL A 261 -25.96 10.94 3.59
C VAL A 261 -26.43 11.77 4.78
N PHE A 262 -26.55 11.12 5.96
CA PHE A 262 -26.84 11.76 7.21
C PHE A 262 -25.56 11.99 8.02
N ASP A 263 -25.56 12.90 8.96
CA ASP A 263 -24.45 13.09 9.88
C ASP A 263 -24.23 11.80 10.71
N SER A 264 -22.96 11.40 10.90
CA SER A 264 -22.59 10.17 11.60
C SER A 264 -22.93 10.26 13.08
N VAL A 265 -23.52 9.19 13.63
CA VAL A 265 -23.87 9.08 15.04
C VAL A 265 -23.33 7.77 15.63
N GLN A 266 -22.91 7.84 16.90
CA GLN A 266 -22.51 6.65 17.65
C GLN A 266 -23.75 5.92 18.16
N PHE A 267 -23.72 4.59 18.08
CA PHE A 267 -24.82 3.77 18.56
C PHE A 267 -24.35 2.39 19.01
N ARG A 268 -25.17 1.73 19.80
CA ARG A 268 -25.01 0.33 20.17
C ARG A 268 -26.08 -0.49 19.47
N GLY A 269 -25.66 -1.41 18.60
CA GLY A 269 -26.59 -2.20 17.80
C GLY A 269 -25.90 -3.06 16.75
N ILE A 270 -26.57 -3.18 15.61
CA ILE A 270 -26.11 -3.99 14.47
C ILE A 270 -26.00 -3.09 13.24
N GLN A 271 -24.95 -3.27 12.48
CA GLN A 271 -24.70 -2.58 11.23
C GLN A 271 -24.22 -3.54 10.17
N LEU A 272 -24.84 -3.49 8.99
CA LEU A 272 -24.36 -4.12 7.77
C LEU A 272 -24.08 -3.03 6.73
N MET A 273 -22.84 -2.94 6.26
CA MET A 273 -22.43 -1.88 5.34
C MET A 273 -21.50 -2.41 4.25
N SER A 274 -21.61 -1.88 3.04
CA SER A 274 -20.68 -2.16 1.95
C SER A 274 -19.26 -1.77 2.37
N ASP A 275 -18.31 -2.65 2.04
CA ASP A 275 -16.89 -2.42 2.25
C ASP A 275 -16.21 -2.19 0.89
N ASP A 276 -15.75 -0.95 0.69
CA ASP A 276 -15.10 -0.55 -0.55
C ASP A 276 -13.72 -1.21 -0.70
N GLU A 277 -13.07 -1.60 0.41
CA GLU A 277 -11.76 -2.28 0.40
C GLU A 277 -11.83 -3.70 -0.18
N MET A 278 -13.01 -4.36 -0.11
CA MET A 278 -13.26 -5.64 -0.79
C MET A 278 -13.33 -5.53 -2.32
N GLN A 279 -13.15 -4.35 -2.86
CA GLN A 279 -13.10 -4.09 -4.29
C GLN A 279 -11.66 -3.80 -4.70
N PRO A 280 -11.25 -4.13 -5.92
CA PRO A 280 -9.98 -3.68 -6.45
C PRO A 280 -9.87 -2.15 -6.36
N ASN A 281 -8.70 -1.62 -6.04
CA ASN A 281 -8.48 -0.18 -5.86
C ASN A 281 -8.92 0.65 -7.08
N ASN A 282 -8.76 0.11 -8.28
CA ASN A 282 -9.20 0.74 -9.52
C ASN A 282 -10.73 0.74 -9.69
N MET A 283 -11.48 -0.04 -8.91
CA MET A 283 -12.95 -0.06 -8.93
C MET A 283 -13.57 0.80 -7.82
N ASN A 284 -12.79 1.22 -6.85
CA ASN A 284 -13.23 2.12 -5.78
C ASN A 284 -13.41 3.54 -6.32
N GLY A 285 -14.45 4.25 -5.86
CA GLY A 285 -14.75 5.59 -6.31
C GLY A 285 -15.19 5.67 -7.79
N PHE A 286 -15.19 6.87 -8.32
CA PHE A 286 -15.62 7.17 -9.70
C PHE A 286 -14.41 7.32 -10.63
N ALA A 287 -14.43 6.65 -11.78
CA ALA A 287 -13.57 6.93 -12.92
C ALA A 287 -14.35 6.73 -14.21
N PRO A 288 -14.08 7.53 -15.28
CA PRO A 288 -14.80 7.43 -16.53
C PRO A 288 -14.40 6.14 -17.27
N ILE A 289 -15.32 5.63 -18.07
CA ILE A 289 -15.01 4.54 -18.99
C ILE A 289 -14.28 5.14 -20.20
N VAL A 290 -13.08 4.62 -20.50
CA VAL A 290 -12.35 4.99 -21.72
C VAL A 290 -12.72 4.02 -22.84
N ARG A 291 -13.29 4.55 -23.92
CA ARG A 291 -13.71 3.78 -25.10
C ARG A 291 -12.91 4.18 -26.33
N GLY A 292 -12.56 3.19 -27.15
CA GLY A 292 -11.83 3.41 -28.39
C GLY A 292 -11.96 2.23 -29.34
N VAL A 293 -11.27 2.32 -30.47
CA VAL A 293 -11.18 1.24 -31.47
C VAL A 293 -9.71 0.99 -31.76
N ALA A 294 -9.26 -0.26 -31.67
CA ALA A 294 -7.96 -0.70 -32.11
C ALA A 294 -8.05 -1.33 -33.51
N HIS A 295 -7.13 -1.02 -34.40
CA HIS A 295 -7.11 -1.61 -35.75
C HIS A 295 -6.30 -2.90 -35.80
N SER A 296 -5.41 -3.09 -34.86
CA SER A 296 -4.59 -4.31 -34.66
C SER A 296 -4.53 -4.62 -33.15
N ASN A 297 -3.76 -5.63 -32.74
CA ASN A 297 -3.40 -5.75 -31.34
C ASN A 297 -2.64 -4.50 -30.92
N ALA A 298 -3.21 -3.72 -30.05
CA ALA A 298 -2.72 -2.40 -29.71
C ALA A 298 -2.44 -2.27 -28.21
N LYS A 299 -1.41 -1.51 -27.88
CA LYS A 299 -1.12 -1.09 -26.51
C LYS A 299 -1.85 0.21 -26.25
N VAL A 300 -2.70 0.23 -25.23
CA VAL A 300 -3.40 1.44 -24.77
C VAL A 300 -2.74 1.95 -23.51
N THR A 301 -2.23 3.16 -23.55
CA THR A 301 -1.60 3.85 -22.42
C THR A 301 -2.46 5.06 -22.04
N ILE A 302 -2.79 5.19 -20.78
CA ILE A 302 -3.56 6.34 -20.24
C ILE A 302 -2.66 7.09 -19.28
N THR A 303 -2.46 8.37 -19.57
CA THR A 303 -1.66 9.27 -18.73
C THR A 303 -2.56 10.34 -18.11
N GLN A 304 -2.20 10.77 -16.91
CA GLN A 304 -2.81 11.91 -16.22
C GLN A 304 -1.70 12.74 -15.57
N HIS A 305 -1.69 14.04 -15.84
CA HIS A 305 -0.64 14.97 -15.38
C HIS A 305 0.79 14.55 -15.80
N GLY A 306 0.91 13.87 -16.95
CA GLY A 306 2.19 13.37 -17.47
C GLY A 306 2.65 12.02 -16.86
N TYR A 307 1.90 11.45 -15.93
CA TYR A 307 2.19 10.12 -15.36
C TYR A 307 1.30 9.05 -15.96
N VAL A 308 1.88 7.90 -16.31
CA VAL A 308 1.10 6.75 -16.75
C VAL A 308 0.33 6.19 -15.56
N ILE A 309 -1.01 6.22 -15.65
CA ILE A 309 -1.91 5.70 -14.61
C ILE A 309 -2.50 4.34 -14.96
N TYR A 310 -2.48 3.99 -16.25
CA TYR A 310 -2.99 2.71 -16.72
C TYR A 310 -2.36 2.33 -18.06
N GLU A 311 -2.06 1.05 -18.21
CA GLU A 311 -1.57 0.48 -19.46
C GLU A 311 -2.16 -0.91 -19.66
N THR A 312 -2.66 -1.19 -20.87
CA THR A 312 -3.21 -2.50 -21.22
C THR A 312 -3.06 -2.78 -22.72
N TYR A 313 -3.17 -4.05 -23.09
CA TYR A 313 -3.23 -4.49 -24.48
C TYR A 313 -4.66 -4.82 -24.87
N VAL A 314 -5.09 -4.37 -26.02
CA VAL A 314 -6.43 -4.59 -26.57
C VAL A 314 -6.36 -5.29 -27.91
N SER A 315 -7.30 -6.20 -28.17
CA SER A 315 -7.47 -6.85 -29.47
C SER A 315 -8.03 -5.89 -30.52
N PRO A 316 -7.91 -6.22 -31.82
CA PRO A 316 -8.56 -5.46 -32.88
C PRO A 316 -10.06 -5.35 -32.64
N GLY A 317 -10.61 -4.15 -32.83
CA GLY A 317 -12.03 -3.85 -32.63
C GLY A 317 -12.29 -2.78 -31.59
N ALA A 318 -13.55 -2.65 -31.18
CA ALA A 318 -13.95 -1.72 -30.14
C ALA A 318 -13.51 -2.21 -28.77
N PHE A 319 -12.95 -1.31 -27.94
CA PHE A 319 -12.60 -1.61 -26.56
C PHE A 319 -13.23 -0.63 -25.57
N ALA A 320 -13.42 -1.07 -24.33
CA ALA A 320 -13.87 -0.25 -23.22
C ALA A 320 -13.07 -0.60 -21.96
N ILE A 321 -12.31 0.37 -21.44
CA ILE A 321 -11.55 0.26 -20.21
C ILE A 321 -12.42 0.82 -19.09
N GLN A 322 -12.85 -0.06 -18.18
CA GLN A 322 -13.79 0.25 -17.09
C GLN A 322 -13.14 0.23 -15.72
N ASP A 323 -11.90 -0.21 -15.65
CA ASP A 323 -11.16 -0.51 -14.44
C ASP A 323 -10.00 0.48 -14.16
N LEU A 324 -10.13 1.71 -14.64
CA LEU A 324 -9.20 2.77 -14.30
C LEU A 324 -9.16 3.02 -12.78
N TYR A 325 -7.97 3.26 -12.25
CA TYR A 325 -7.85 3.74 -10.88
C TYR A 325 -8.59 5.07 -10.70
N PRO A 326 -9.44 5.19 -9.67
CA PRO A 326 -10.03 6.47 -9.33
C PRO A 326 -8.91 7.36 -8.80
N THR A 327 -8.55 8.37 -9.53
CA THR A 327 -7.64 9.39 -9.03
C THR A 327 -8.44 10.36 -8.16
N ALA A 328 -7.96 10.65 -6.97
CA ALA A 328 -8.61 11.60 -6.05
C ALA A 328 -8.64 13.04 -6.60
N GLN A 329 -7.89 13.29 -7.67
CA GLN A 329 -7.78 14.58 -8.32
C GLN A 329 -8.51 14.56 -9.67
N SER A 330 -9.30 15.56 -9.94
CA SER A 330 -9.83 15.81 -11.27
C SER A 330 -8.68 16.27 -12.18
N GLY A 331 -8.74 15.90 -13.47
CA GLY A 331 -7.76 16.27 -14.49
C GLY A 331 -7.99 15.48 -15.78
N ASP A 332 -7.47 15.99 -16.88
CA ASP A 332 -7.66 15.34 -18.16
C ASP A 332 -6.87 14.04 -18.26
N LEU A 333 -7.50 13.02 -18.82
CA LEU A 333 -6.87 11.77 -19.20
C LEU A 333 -6.39 11.88 -20.64
N GLU A 334 -5.11 11.61 -20.89
CA GLU A 334 -4.53 11.53 -22.23
C GLU A 334 -4.42 10.06 -22.61
N ILE A 335 -5.08 9.65 -23.67
CA ILE A 335 -5.14 8.27 -24.11
C ILE A 335 -4.27 8.13 -25.35
N THR A 336 -3.34 7.19 -25.34
CA THR A 336 -2.49 6.80 -26.47
C THR A 336 -2.77 5.36 -26.85
N VAL A 337 -3.13 5.13 -28.10
CA VAL A 337 -3.27 3.78 -28.68
C VAL A 337 -2.13 3.57 -29.67
N LYS A 338 -1.23 2.65 -29.33
CA LYS A 338 -0.11 2.25 -30.18
C LYS A 338 -0.41 0.90 -30.82
N GLU A 339 -0.60 0.92 -32.13
CA GLU A 339 -0.89 -0.27 -32.94
C GLU A 339 0.36 -1.16 -33.13
N SER A 340 0.15 -2.41 -33.54
CA SER A 340 1.25 -3.35 -33.79
C SER A 340 2.21 -2.91 -34.90
N ASN A 341 1.77 -2.09 -35.83
CA ASN A 341 2.59 -1.49 -36.89
C ASN A 341 3.35 -0.23 -36.45
N GLY A 342 3.26 0.13 -35.14
CA GLY A 342 3.92 1.29 -34.57
C GLY A 342 3.19 2.62 -34.74
N SER A 343 2.03 2.67 -35.45
CA SER A 343 1.23 3.88 -35.56
C SER A 343 0.59 4.23 -34.21
N GLU A 344 0.54 5.52 -33.86
CA GLU A 344 -0.01 5.99 -32.60
C GLU A 344 -1.18 6.95 -32.83
N ARG A 345 -2.23 6.83 -32.02
CA ARG A 345 -3.37 7.74 -31.97
C ARG A 345 -3.54 8.26 -30.59
N HIS A 346 -3.86 9.56 -30.47
CA HIS A 346 -3.97 10.24 -29.20
C HIS A 346 -5.29 11.00 -29.11
N TRP A 347 -5.90 11.01 -27.93
CA TRP A 347 -7.01 11.91 -27.61
C TRP A 347 -7.07 12.18 -26.12
N THR A 348 -7.77 13.22 -25.74
CA THR A 348 -7.95 13.65 -24.35
C THR A 348 -9.39 13.42 -23.91
N GLN A 349 -9.57 12.84 -22.71
CA GLN A 349 -10.87 12.66 -22.08
C GLN A 349 -10.91 13.41 -20.74
N PRO A 350 -11.76 14.46 -20.61
CA PRO A 350 -11.89 15.19 -19.37
C PRO A 350 -12.45 14.34 -18.25
N PHE A 351 -11.91 14.54 -17.03
CA PHE A 351 -12.32 13.80 -15.83
C PHE A 351 -12.45 14.71 -14.60
N ALA A 352 -13.57 14.56 -13.86
CA ALA A 352 -13.78 15.15 -12.55
C ALA A 352 -14.73 14.27 -11.72
N ALA A 353 -14.49 14.15 -10.42
CA ALA A 353 -15.32 13.39 -9.50
C ALA A 353 -15.49 14.12 -8.16
N VAL A 354 -16.60 13.88 -7.48
CA VAL A 354 -16.82 14.21 -6.05
C VAL A 354 -16.80 12.92 -5.23
N PRO A 355 -16.47 12.98 -3.91
CA PRO A 355 -16.21 11.79 -3.09
C PRO A 355 -17.31 10.73 -3.04
N PHE A 356 -18.56 11.09 -3.29
CA PHE A 356 -19.71 10.17 -3.25
C PHE A 356 -20.09 9.60 -4.62
N MET A 357 -19.39 9.94 -5.71
CA MET A 357 -19.71 9.42 -7.04
C MET A 357 -19.29 7.96 -7.19
N LEU A 358 -20.18 7.17 -7.79
CA LEU A 358 -19.95 5.76 -8.10
C LEU A 358 -19.93 5.51 -9.61
N ARG A 359 -19.26 4.42 -10.01
CA ARG A 359 -19.31 3.92 -11.39
C ARG A 359 -20.68 3.40 -11.72
N GLU A 360 -21.02 3.42 -13.02
CA GLU A 360 -22.25 2.85 -13.55
C GLU A 360 -22.47 1.40 -13.10
N GLY A 361 -23.70 1.09 -12.62
CA GLY A 361 -24.09 -0.22 -12.13
C GLY A 361 -23.55 -0.58 -10.74
N ARG A 362 -22.78 0.27 -10.08
CA ARG A 362 -22.27 0.02 -8.72
C ARG A 362 -23.24 0.52 -7.67
N SER A 363 -23.35 -0.23 -6.60
CA SER A 363 -24.14 0.16 -5.42
C SER A 363 -23.27 0.13 -4.16
N LYS A 364 -23.59 1.02 -3.22
CA LYS A 364 -23.02 1.09 -1.88
C LYS A 364 -24.16 1.33 -0.90
N PHE A 365 -24.22 0.54 0.16
CA PHE A 365 -25.31 0.64 1.13
C PHE A 365 -24.81 0.58 2.58
N SER A 366 -25.62 1.07 3.49
CA SER A 366 -25.43 0.87 4.93
C SER A 366 -26.78 0.74 5.59
N LEU A 367 -26.96 -0.31 6.38
CA LEU A 367 -28.13 -0.57 7.22
C LEU A 367 -27.67 -0.61 8.67
N SER A 368 -28.23 0.20 9.52
CA SER A 368 -27.88 0.29 10.95
C SER A 368 -29.17 0.26 11.79
N ALA A 369 -29.16 -0.48 12.88
CA ALA A 369 -30.26 -0.52 13.84
C ALA A 369 -29.71 -0.68 15.24
N GLY A 370 -30.21 0.11 16.17
CA GLY A 370 -29.74 0.07 17.54
C GLY A 370 -30.18 1.26 18.36
N ARG A 371 -29.51 1.43 19.48
CA ARG A 371 -29.79 2.53 20.43
C ARG A 371 -28.72 3.60 20.28
N TYR A 372 -29.13 4.84 20.08
CA TYR A 372 -28.24 6.01 20.05
C TYR A 372 -27.41 6.09 21.32
N HIS A 373 -26.13 6.31 21.19
CA HIS A 373 -25.20 6.48 22.30
C HIS A 373 -24.49 7.83 22.17
N SER A 374 -24.71 8.69 23.16
CA SER A 374 -24.05 9.99 23.22
C SER A 374 -23.09 10.03 24.40
N THR A 375 -21.96 10.68 24.21
CA THR A 375 -21.02 11.02 25.28
C THR A 375 -21.58 12.11 26.20
N SER A 376 -22.58 12.88 25.75
CA SER A 376 -23.28 13.88 26.57
C SER A 376 -24.30 13.20 27.46
N GLN A 377 -24.16 13.37 28.79
CA GLN A 377 -25.12 12.87 29.76
C GLN A 377 -26.51 13.51 29.63
N SER A 378 -26.61 14.59 28.86
CA SER A 378 -27.84 15.35 28.66
C SER A 378 -28.67 14.86 27.47
N SER A 379 -28.12 13.97 26.64
CA SER A 379 -28.80 13.51 25.45
C SER A 379 -29.66 12.28 25.71
N ARG A 380 -30.85 12.24 25.09
CA ARG A 380 -31.70 11.04 25.05
C ARG A 380 -31.00 9.95 24.23
N SER A 381 -31.37 8.71 24.50
CA SER A 381 -30.81 7.55 23.78
C SER A 381 -31.91 6.76 23.07
N PRO A 382 -32.58 7.34 22.03
CA PRO A 382 -33.63 6.66 21.31
C PRO A 382 -33.12 5.42 20.55
N THR A 383 -34.00 4.45 20.37
CA THR A 383 -33.79 3.36 19.42
C THR A 383 -34.11 3.87 18.03
N PHE A 384 -33.25 3.54 17.08
CA PHE A 384 -33.40 3.97 15.68
C PHE A 384 -32.99 2.92 14.68
N MET A 385 -33.43 3.11 13.45
CA MET A 385 -32.98 2.42 12.26
C MET A 385 -32.54 3.46 11.22
N GLN A 386 -31.45 3.16 10.50
CA GLN A 386 -30.97 3.99 9.40
C GLN A 386 -30.65 3.11 8.22
N GLY A 387 -31.11 3.48 7.02
CA GLY A 387 -30.73 2.87 5.77
C GLY A 387 -30.24 3.94 4.78
N THR A 388 -29.11 3.68 4.13
CA THR A 388 -28.55 4.55 3.06
C THR A 388 -28.18 3.70 1.85
N LEU A 389 -28.38 4.27 0.65
CA LEU A 389 -28.07 3.64 -0.61
C LEU A 389 -27.46 4.67 -1.57
N PHE A 390 -26.40 4.25 -2.27
CA PHE A 390 -25.80 4.94 -3.42
C PHE A 390 -25.89 4.02 -4.62
N TYR A 391 -26.19 4.56 -5.79
CA TYR A 391 -26.25 3.81 -7.02
C TYR A 391 -25.70 4.62 -8.21
N GLY A 392 -24.73 4.05 -8.91
CA GLY A 392 -24.15 4.62 -10.12
C GLY A 392 -25.06 4.41 -11.32
N LEU A 393 -25.56 5.50 -11.86
CA LEU A 393 -26.44 5.56 -13.03
C LEU A 393 -25.62 5.76 -14.32
N PRO A 394 -26.18 5.48 -15.51
CA PRO A 394 -25.59 5.82 -16.80
C PRO A 394 -25.25 7.30 -16.94
N ALA A 395 -24.36 7.64 -17.89
CA ALA A 395 -23.89 8.99 -18.18
C ALA A 395 -23.21 9.73 -17.02
N GLY A 396 -22.61 8.98 -16.08
CA GLY A 396 -21.83 9.52 -14.97
C GLY A 396 -22.67 10.19 -13.88
N PHE A 397 -23.94 9.82 -13.76
CA PHE A 397 -24.77 10.21 -12.62
C PHE A 397 -24.60 9.22 -11.47
N THR A 398 -24.76 9.70 -10.25
CA THR A 398 -24.88 8.89 -9.03
C THR A 398 -26.08 9.36 -8.25
N PHE A 399 -27.06 8.49 -8.07
CA PHE A 399 -28.17 8.70 -7.14
C PHE A 399 -27.74 8.24 -5.74
N TYR A 400 -28.15 9.00 -4.72
CA TYR A 400 -27.97 8.58 -3.34
C TYR A 400 -29.12 9.09 -2.46
N GLY A 401 -29.35 8.36 -1.35
CA GLY A 401 -30.38 8.73 -0.41
C GLY A 401 -30.47 7.78 0.76
N GLY A 402 -31.43 8.02 1.64
CA GLY A 402 -31.64 7.19 2.79
C GLY A 402 -32.77 7.64 3.68
N THR A 403 -33.01 6.85 4.73
CA THR A 403 -34.01 7.13 5.76
C THR A 403 -33.40 6.90 7.15
N GLN A 404 -33.83 7.73 8.12
CA GLN A 404 -33.60 7.54 9.56
C GLN A 404 -34.95 7.52 10.27
N LEU A 405 -35.21 6.49 11.05
CA LEU A 405 -36.46 6.24 11.73
C LEU A 405 -36.22 5.98 13.22
N ALA A 406 -36.82 6.76 14.06
CA ALA A 406 -36.88 6.55 15.52
C ALA A 406 -38.29 6.86 16.03
N GLU A 407 -38.58 6.58 17.28
CA GLU A 407 -39.90 6.81 17.89
C GLU A 407 -40.39 8.25 17.71
N ASP A 408 -39.49 9.21 17.94
CA ASP A 408 -39.78 10.65 17.94
C ASP A 408 -39.12 11.38 16.76
N TYR A 409 -38.47 10.66 15.81
CA TYR A 409 -37.70 11.25 14.74
C TYR A 409 -37.82 10.46 13.44
N HIS A 410 -38.14 11.15 12.38
CA HIS A 410 -38.18 10.59 11.02
C HIS A 410 -37.48 11.54 10.05
N ALA A 411 -36.52 11.02 9.30
CA ALA A 411 -35.86 11.76 8.22
C ALA A 411 -35.75 10.94 6.94
N ALA A 412 -35.82 11.62 5.82
CA ALA A 412 -35.58 11.05 4.49
C ALA A 412 -34.69 12.01 3.69
N ALA A 413 -33.72 11.46 2.99
CA ALA A 413 -32.77 12.19 2.16
C ALA A 413 -32.73 11.64 0.74
N ALA A 414 -32.58 12.53 -0.26
CA ALA A 414 -32.35 12.18 -1.65
C ALA A 414 -31.36 13.16 -2.29
N GLY A 415 -30.47 12.65 -3.11
CA GLY A 415 -29.44 13.44 -3.77
C GLY A 415 -29.01 12.86 -5.11
N LEU A 416 -28.40 13.71 -5.91
CA LEU A 416 -27.87 13.39 -7.24
C LEU A 416 -26.51 14.05 -7.43
N GLY A 417 -25.51 13.29 -7.87
CA GLY A 417 -24.20 13.78 -8.27
C GLY A 417 -23.91 13.54 -9.73
N ARG A 418 -23.12 14.44 -10.36
CA ARG A 418 -22.66 14.29 -11.75
C ARG A 418 -21.31 14.94 -11.99
N GLY A 419 -20.45 14.26 -12.77
CA GLY A 419 -19.26 14.84 -13.36
C GLY A 419 -19.56 15.51 -14.69
N PHE A 420 -19.13 16.77 -14.86
CA PHE A 420 -19.30 17.60 -16.05
C PHE A 420 -17.99 17.80 -16.81
N GLY A 421 -17.03 16.86 -16.66
CA GLY A 421 -15.73 16.92 -17.31
C GLY A 421 -14.96 18.20 -16.94
N LEU A 422 -14.66 19.05 -17.93
CA LEU A 422 -13.90 20.30 -17.73
C LEU A 422 -14.54 21.27 -16.73
N LEU A 423 -15.85 21.18 -16.49
CA LEU A 423 -16.56 22.05 -15.54
C LEU A 423 -16.52 21.54 -14.10
N GLY A 424 -15.86 20.39 -13.86
CA GLY A 424 -15.80 19.82 -12.52
C GLY A 424 -16.93 18.84 -12.23
N ALA A 425 -17.19 18.56 -10.96
CA ALA A 425 -18.26 17.69 -10.50
C ALA A 425 -19.15 18.43 -9.49
N LEU A 426 -20.44 18.20 -9.55
CA LEU A 426 -21.44 18.82 -8.72
C LEU A 426 -22.35 17.77 -8.10
N GLY A 427 -22.66 17.94 -6.81
CA GLY A 427 -23.64 17.17 -6.08
C GLY A 427 -24.68 18.08 -5.43
N PHE A 428 -25.90 17.62 -5.42
CA PHE A 428 -27.02 18.27 -4.76
C PHE A 428 -27.85 17.26 -3.99
N ASP A 429 -28.19 17.55 -2.75
CA ASP A 429 -29.09 16.72 -1.95
C ASP A 429 -30.00 17.55 -1.06
N THR A 430 -31.10 16.92 -0.67
CA THR A 430 -32.05 17.45 0.27
C THR A 430 -32.42 16.40 1.29
N THR A 431 -32.57 16.84 2.56
CA THR A 431 -33.03 16.03 3.67
C THR A 431 -34.26 16.68 4.31
N TRP A 432 -35.32 15.91 4.47
CA TRP A 432 -36.52 16.31 5.22
C TRP A 432 -36.49 15.60 6.56
N ALA A 433 -36.78 16.32 7.63
CA ALA A 433 -36.83 15.75 8.98
C ALA A 433 -38.04 16.24 9.75
N THR A 434 -38.59 15.36 10.57
CA THR A 434 -39.65 15.65 11.54
C THR A 434 -39.20 15.07 12.88
N THR A 435 -39.24 15.91 13.91
CA THR A 435 -38.97 15.50 15.29
C THR A 435 -40.13 15.90 16.21
N THR A 436 -40.44 15.04 17.15
CA THR A 436 -41.43 15.31 18.22
C THR A 436 -40.69 15.34 19.56
N THR A 437 -40.85 16.43 20.30
CA THR A 437 -40.20 16.54 21.61
C THR A 437 -40.99 15.79 22.69
N PRO A 438 -40.40 15.49 23.87
CA PRO A 438 -41.07 14.86 24.98
C PRO A 438 -42.34 15.64 25.45
N SER A 439 -42.34 16.96 25.29
CA SER A 439 -43.54 17.79 25.57
C SER A 439 -44.63 17.66 24.50
N GLY A 440 -44.44 16.91 23.44
CA GLY A 440 -45.37 16.70 22.31
C GLY A 440 -45.30 17.77 21.22
N LYS A 441 -44.36 18.71 21.29
CA LYS A 441 -44.18 19.73 20.26
C LYS A 441 -43.51 19.11 19.02
N ARG A 442 -44.10 19.32 17.85
CA ARG A 442 -43.61 18.81 16.58
C ARG A 442 -42.90 19.89 15.77
N TYR A 443 -41.71 19.55 15.29
CA TYR A 443 -40.90 20.36 14.39
C TYR A 443 -40.73 19.63 13.07
N THR A 444 -40.85 20.34 11.97
CA THR A 444 -40.63 19.79 10.62
C THR A 444 -39.80 20.78 9.81
N GLY A 445 -38.80 20.26 9.12
CA GLY A 445 -37.94 21.11 8.36
C GLY A 445 -37.23 20.36 7.26
N HIS A 446 -36.43 21.10 6.51
CA HIS A 446 -35.59 20.54 5.43
C HIS A 446 -34.19 21.14 5.45
N SER A 447 -33.22 20.39 4.96
CA SER A 447 -31.83 20.80 4.74
C SER A 447 -31.49 20.59 3.27
N LEU A 448 -30.82 21.56 2.64
CA LEU A 448 -30.32 21.53 1.28
C LEU A 448 -28.80 21.57 1.33
N ARG A 449 -28.11 20.72 0.55
CA ARG A 449 -26.66 20.71 0.44
C ARG A 449 -26.24 20.72 -1.02
N VAL A 450 -25.26 21.55 -1.34
CA VAL A 450 -24.60 21.63 -2.66
C VAL A 450 -23.12 21.42 -2.44
N GLN A 451 -22.51 20.56 -3.23
CA GLN A 451 -21.07 20.28 -3.18
C GLN A 451 -20.48 20.37 -4.58
N TYR A 452 -19.33 21.02 -4.69
CA TYR A 452 -18.62 21.19 -5.95
C TYR A 452 -17.14 20.90 -5.77
N GLN A 453 -16.56 20.23 -6.77
CA GLN A 453 -15.12 19.95 -6.82
C GLN A 453 -14.60 20.13 -8.24
N LYS A 454 -13.44 20.77 -8.38
CA LYS A 454 -12.72 20.90 -9.64
C LYS A 454 -11.22 21.07 -9.41
N SER A 455 -10.43 20.50 -10.32
CA SER A 455 -9.00 20.78 -10.46
C SER A 455 -8.73 21.33 -11.85
N VAL A 456 -7.93 22.40 -11.93
CA VAL A 456 -7.51 23.03 -13.19
C VAL A 456 -6.01 22.85 -13.32
N THR A 457 -5.60 21.79 -14.01
CA THR A 457 -4.20 21.38 -14.13
C THR A 457 -3.33 22.42 -14.80
N GLN A 458 -3.88 23.10 -15.84
CA GLN A 458 -3.15 24.13 -16.61
C GLN A 458 -2.68 25.30 -15.76
N THR A 459 -3.45 25.67 -14.74
CA THR A 459 -3.13 26.79 -13.84
C THR A 459 -2.57 26.34 -12.49
N GLY A 460 -2.54 25.03 -12.23
CA GLY A 460 -2.17 24.47 -10.92
C GLY A 460 -3.17 24.81 -9.81
N THR A 461 -4.43 25.13 -10.18
CA THR A 461 -5.49 25.48 -9.22
C THR A 461 -6.32 24.25 -8.89
N SER A 462 -6.53 23.97 -7.62
CA SER A 462 -7.44 22.91 -7.17
C SER A 462 -8.42 23.46 -6.15
N PHE A 463 -9.71 23.33 -6.46
CA PHE A 463 -10.79 23.48 -5.50
C PHE A 463 -11.04 22.10 -4.93
N SER A 464 -10.53 21.84 -3.74
CA SER A 464 -10.66 20.52 -3.11
C SER A 464 -12.05 20.30 -2.54
N LEU A 465 -12.73 21.37 -2.12
CA LEU A 465 -14.11 21.35 -1.64
C LEU A 465 -14.72 22.75 -1.74
N ALA A 466 -15.94 22.84 -2.26
CA ALA A 466 -16.85 23.96 -2.06
C ALA A 466 -18.20 23.37 -1.66
N SER A 467 -18.66 23.64 -0.44
CA SER A 467 -19.89 23.08 0.11
C SER A 467 -20.73 24.18 0.71
N TYR A 468 -22.01 24.12 0.43
CA TYR A 468 -23.02 24.96 1.03
C TYR A 468 -24.15 24.09 1.54
N ARG A 469 -24.52 24.25 2.83
CA ARG A 469 -25.67 23.60 3.43
C ARG A 469 -26.58 24.69 4.04
N TYR A 470 -27.84 24.59 3.76
CA TYR A 470 -28.87 25.43 4.38
C TYR A 470 -29.91 24.54 5.05
N SER A 471 -30.32 24.89 6.28
CA SER A 471 -31.34 24.18 7.05
C SER A 471 -32.44 25.17 7.47
N SER A 472 -33.68 24.79 7.30
CA SER A 472 -34.83 25.60 7.78
C SER A 472 -34.92 25.58 9.29
N SER A 473 -35.63 26.55 9.87
CA SER A 473 -35.70 26.73 11.34
C SER A 473 -36.35 25.58 12.11
N GLY A 474 -37.11 24.72 11.42
CA GLY A 474 -37.70 23.50 12.03
C GLY A 474 -36.91 22.22 11.73
N TYR A 475 -35.80 22.34 11.05
CA TYR A 475 -34.93 21.19 10.79
C TYR A 475 -33.96 20.95 11.95
N TYR A 476 -33.90 19.70 12.40
CA TYR A 476 -32.92 19.21 13.36
C TYR A 476 -32.34 17.93 12.83
N ASP A 477 -31.05 17.77 12.91
CA ASP A 477 -30.42 16.47 12.68
C ASP A 477 -30.73 15.51 13.83
N PHE A 478 -30.40 14.21 13.67
CA PHE A 478 -30.76 13.21 14.67
C PHE A 478 -30.12 13.46 16.05
N SER A 479 -28.88 13.95 16.06
CA SER A 479 -28.17 14.27 17.30
C SER A 479 -28.73 15.51 17.98
N GLU A 480 -29.09 16.55 17.22
CA GLU A 480 -29.76 17.74 17.69
C GLU A 480 -31.14 17.40 18.25
N ALA A 481 -31.91 16.56 17.55
CA ALA A 481 -33.23 16.09 17.97
C ALA A 481 -33.18 15.33 19.32
N ALA A 482 -32.11 14.55 19.54
CA ALA A 482 -31.89 13.83 20.80
C ALA A 482 -31.54 14.76 21.98
N MET A 483 -31.11 15.99 21.71
CA MET A 483 -30.77 17.01 22.72
C MET A 483 -31.92 17.99 23.01
N LEU A 484 -32.96 18.02 22.17
CA LEU A 484 -34.09 18.90 22.39
C LEU A 484 -34.77 18.66 23.76
N GLU A 485 -35.11 19.74 24.47
CA GLU A 485 -35.73 19.74 25.81
C GLU A 485 -34.90 19.00 26.87
N SER A 486 -33.61 18.83 26.67
CA SER A 486 -32.67 18.37 27.67
C SER A 486 -32.31 19.51 28.63
N PRO A 487 -31.99 19.25 29.93
CA PRO A 487 -31.62 20.32 30.90
C PRO A 487 -30.42 21.17 30.45
N HIS A 488 -29.58 20.67 29.59
CA HIS A 488 -28.46 21.37 28.96
C HIS A 488 -28.59 21.30 27.42
N GLY A 489 -29.84 21.44 26.93
CA GLY A 489 -30.22 21.17 25.58
C GLY A 489 -29.64 22.14 24.56
N LEU A 490 -30.07 21.95 23.33
CA LEU A 490 -29.60 22.72 22.20
C LEU A 490 -29.85 24.21 22.41
N THR A 491 -28.78 24.98 22.49
CA THR A 491 -28.86 26.41 22.63
C THR A 491 -29.23 27.08 21.30
N TRP A 492 -28.68 26.55 20.18
CA TRP A 492 -28.91 27.07 18.85
C TRP A 492 -28.93 25.95 17.83
N SER A 493 -29.84 25.99 16.86
CA SER A 493 -29.84 25.06 15.71
C SER A 493 -29.08 25.65 14.51
N LYS A 494 -28.40 24.82 13.75
CA LYS A 494 -27.64 25.20 12.58
C LYS A 494 -28.58 25.76 11.48
N ARG A 495 -28.20 26.90 10.89
CA ARG A 495 -28.92 27.54 9.78
C ARG A 495 -28.22 27.33 8.45
N SER A 496 -27.00 27.82 8.31
CA SER A 496 -26.22 27.64 7.08
C SER A 496 -24.79 27.36 7.41
N ARG A 497 -24.16 26.57 6.56
CA ARG A 497 -22.75 26.21 6.63
C ARG A 497 -22.11 26.38 5.27
N GLU A 498 -21.01 27.11 5.23
CA GLU A 498 -20.22 27.40 4.04
C GLU A 498 -18.80 26.89 4.26
N GLU A 499 -18.28 26.13 3.32
CA GLU A 499 -16.92 25.61 3.35
C GLU A 499 -16.28 25.78 1.99
N VAL A 500 -15.04 26.28 1.96
CA VAL A 500 -14.24 26.42 0.76
C VAL A 500 -12.81 26.06 1.07
N ALA A 501 -12.18 25.21 0.25
CA ALA A 501 -10.77 24.92 0.29
C ALA A 501 -10.17 25.01 -1.11
N VAL A 502 -9.16 25.85 -1.27
CA VAL A 502 -8.47 26.11 -2.54
C VAL A 502 -6.98 25.98 -2.34
N ASN A 503 -6.31 25.26 -3.23
CA ASN A 503 -4.86 25.23 -3.34
C ASN A 503 -4.46 25.73 -4.72
N GLN A 504 -3.50 26.64 -4.77
CA GLN A 504 -2.95 27.23 -5.97
C GLN A 504 -1.44 27.04 -6.01
N THR A 505 -0.97 26.20 -6.93
CA THR A 505 0.47 26.07 -7.21
C THR A 505 0.92 27.18 -8.14
N LEU A 506 1.94 27.93 -7.73
CA LEU A 506 2.52 29.06 -8.47
C LEU A 506 3.85 28.67 -9.12
N GLY A 507 3.97 27.44 -9.61
CA GLY A 507 5.20 26.89 -10.17
C GLY A 507 6.34 26.89 -9.15
N ALA A 508 7.50 27.39 -9.54
CA ALA A 508 8.67 27.47 -8.67
C ALA A 508 8.55 28.50 -7.53
N ALA A 509 7.56 29.39 -7.58
CA ALA A 509 7.36 30.38 -6.52
C ALA A 509 6.77 29.80 -5.24
N GLY A 510 6.03 28.69 -5.35
CA GLY A 510 5.46 28.00 -4.19
C GLY A 510 3.98 27.67 -4.33
N THR A 511 3.30 27.43 -3.20
CA THR A 511 1.87 27.06 -3.15
C THR A 511 1.13 27.99 -2.18
N LEU A 512 0.02 28.53 -2.64
CA LEU A 512 -0.95 29.26 -1.82
C LEU A 512 -2.08 28.30 -1.45
N SER A 513 -2.42 28.23 -0.17
CA SER A 513 -3.56 27.50 0.35
C SER A 513 -4.54 28.44 1.04
N LEU A 514 -5.82 28.25 0.79
CA LEU A 514 -6.89 28.99 1.42
C LEU A 514 -7.97 28.00 1.90
N SER A 515 -8.34 28.05 3.16
CA SER A 515 -9.51 27.35 3.68
C SER A 515 -10.37 28.29 4.48
N ALA A 516 -11.65 28.26 4.23
CA ALA A 516 -12.64 29.09 4.91
C ALA A 516 -13.83 28.26 5.32
N TYR A 517 -14.33 28.54 6.49
CA TYR A 517 -15.53 27.94 7.09
C TYR A 517 -16.37 29.03 7.74
N ALA A 518 -17.68 28.93 7.55
CA ALA A 518 -18.64 29.81 8.23
C ALA A 518 -19.92 29.03 8.59
N GLN A 519 -20.42 29.22 9.79
CA GLN A 519 -21.62 28.59 10.32
C GLN A 519 -22.53 29.62 10.96
N ASP A 520 -23.73 29.74 10.44
CA ASP A 520 -24.81 30.56 11.05
C ASP A 520 -25.76 29.68 11.84
N TYR A 521 -26.42 30.28 12.80
CA TYR A 521 -27.40 29.64 13.68
C TYR A 521 -28.76 30.33 13.63
N TRP A 522 -29.82 29.56 13.85
CA TRP A 522 -31.14 30.12 14.08
C TRP A 522 -31.22 30.72 15.49
N HIS A 523 -31.90 31.87 15.61
CA HIS A 523 -32.12 32.57 16.87
C HIS A 523 -30.84 33.05 17.56
N ASN A 524 -29.75 33.11 16.86
CA ASN A 524 -28.49 33.71 17.29
C ASN A 524 -27.92 34.58 16.18
N ALA A 525 -27.53 35.81 16.50
CA ALA A 525 -26.87 36.71 15.54
C ALA A 525 -25.38 36.44 15.35
N ASP A 526 -24.76 35.66 16.24
CA ASP A 526 -23.36 35.31 16.17
C ASP A 526 -23.11 34.25 15.09
N ARG A 527 -21.94 34.31 14.52
CA ARG A 527 -21.51 33.43 13.46
C ARG A 527 -20.13 32.83 13.80
N ASP A 528 -20.00 31.51 13.67
CA ASP A 528 -18.71 30.89 13.74
C ASP A 528 -18.01 31.06 12.36
N GLN A 529 -16.77 31.52 12.41
CA GLN A 529 -15.97 31.75 11.22
C GLN A 529 -14.53 31.31 11.45
N THR A 530 -13.97 30.61 10.47
CA THR A 530 -12.55 30.29 10.44
C THR A 530 -12.02 30.57 9.04
N LEU A 531 -10.89 31.26 8.97
CA LEU A 531 -10.14 31.49 7.74
C LEU A 531 -8.68 31.15 8.00
N HIS A 532 -8.16 30.27 7.19
CA HIS A 532 -6.74 29.97 7.12
C HIS A 532 -6.23 30.30 5.74
N ALA A 533 -5.24 31.18 5.64
CA ALA A 533 -4.50 31.49 4.42
C ALA A 533 -3.03 31.18 4.67
N GLY A 534 -2.43 30.34 3.82
CA GLY A 534 -1.04 29.93 3.95
C GLY A 534 -0.31 30.04 2.62
N PHE A 535 0.93 30.50 2.67
CA PHE A 535 1.84 30.45 1.53
C PHE A 535 3.09 29.68 1.94
N TYR A 536 3.43 28.67 1.15
CA TYR A 536 4.60 27.83 1.32
C TYR A 536 5.52 27.97 0.10
N SER A 537 6.81 28.12 0.32
CA SER A 537 7.80 28.16 -0.73
C SER A 537 9.11 27.52 -0.29
N ALA A 538 9.92 27.12 -1.26
CA ALA A 538 11.27 26.62 -1.04
C ALA A 538 12.25 27.31 -2.00
N TRP A 539 13.38 27.76 -1.46
CA TRP A 539 14.48 28.31 -2.23
C TRP A 539 15.73 27.47 -1.97
N LYS A 540 16.15 26.70 -2.98
CA LYS A 540 17.21 25.70 -2.83
C LYS A 540 16.86 24.68 -1.74
N ARG A 541 17.60 24.68 -0.63
CA ARG A 541 17.40 23.79 0.52
C ARG A 541 16.62 24.45 1.67
N ILE A 542 16.29 25.71 1.56
CA ILE A 542 15.57 26.45 2.59
C ILE A 542 14.09 26.43 2.25
N SER A 543 13.25 25.96 3.16
CA SER A 543 11.81 26.09 3.07
C SER A 543 11.29 27.15 4.04
N TRP A 544 10.25 27.87 3.63
CA TRP A 544 9.63 28.87 4.46
C TRP A 544 8.11 28.94 4.20
N SER A 545 7.39 29.37 5.21
CA SER A 545 5.95 29.56 5.10
C SER A 545 5.48 30.76 5.90
N VAL A 546 4.40 31.37 5.42
CA VAL A 546 3.64 32.41 6.11
C VAL A 546 2.21 31.91 6.24
N GLY A 547 1.64 32.02 7.43
CA GLY A 547 0.25 31.67 7.73
C GLY A 547 -0.51 32.85 8.34
N TYR A 548 -1.76 32.98 7.98
CA TYR A 548 -2.72 33.86 8.63
C TYR A 548 -3.93 33.03 9.07
N PHE A 549 -4.31 33.20 10.33
CA PHE A 549 -5.44 32.53 10.96
C PHE A 549 -6.40 33.56 11.48
N TYR A 550 -7.68 33.35 11.21
CA TYR A 550 -8.79 34.12 11.75
C TYR A 550 -9.82 33.14 12.29
N THR A 551 -10.21 33.32 13.53
CA THR A 551 -11.25 32.51 14.15
C THR A 551 -12.17 33.43 14.94
N LYS A 552 -13.47 33.27 14.69
CA LYS A 552 -14.54 33.90 15.49
C LYS A 552 -15.50 32.80 15.93
N THR A 553 -15.72 32.65 17.22
CA THR A 553 -16.60 31.64 17.80
C THR A 553 -17.79 32.29 18.45
N THR A 554 -18.95 31.71 18.25
CA THR A 554 -20.21 32.12 18.86
C THR A 554 -20.07 32.23 20.39
N GLY A 555 -20.56 33.34 20.97
CA GLY A 555 -20.43 33.63 22.40
C GLY A 555 -19.13 34.36 22.78
N HIS A 556 -18.20 34.58 21.85
CA HIS A 556 -17.00 35.41 22.06
C HIS A 556 -17.15 36.75 21.34
N SER A 557 -16.90 37.84 22.05
CA SER A 557 -17.11 39.19 21.52
C SER A 557 -16.09 39.63 20.46
N ALA A 558 -14.87 39.11 20.49
CA ALA A 558 -13.81 39.52 19.59
C ALA A 558 -13.25 38.29 18.82
N PRO A 559 -12.92 38.48 17.52
CA PRO A 559 -12.25 37.42 16.78
C PRO A 559 -10.78 37.31 17.17
N ASP A 560 -10.25 36.08 17.16
CA ASP A 560 -8.83 35.82 17.25
C ASP A 560 -8.21 35.89 15.86
N ARG A 561 -7.09 36.58 15.75
CA ARG A 561 -6.31 36.72 14.53
C ARG A 561 -4.86 36.46 14.85
N SER A 562 -4.21 35.63 14.09
CA SER A 562 -2.78 35.36 14.28
C SER A 562 -2.03 35.24 12.96
N TRP A 563 -0.79 35.66 12.99
CA TRP A 563 0.19 35.48 11.93
C TRP A 563 1.26 34.52 12.39
N SER A 564 1.72 33.67 11.48
CA SER A 564 2.87 32.82 11.72
C SER A 564 3.84 32.93 10.55
N PHE A 565 5.14 32.87 10.87
CA PHE A 565 6.21 32.72 9.90
C PHE A 565 7.12 31.59 10.37
N ASN A 566 7.45 30.70 9.46
CA ASN A 566 8.39 29.61 9.69
C ASN A 566 9.45 29.61 8.59
N ILE A 567 10.70 29.37 8.97
CA ILE A 567 11.80 29.09 8.06
C ILE A 567 12.56 27.87 8.56
N THR A 568 12.93 26.99 7.66
CA THR A 568 13.56 25.71 7.96
C THR A 568 14.77 25.50 7.06
N LEU A 569 15.89 25.14 7.68
CA LEU A 569 17.17 24.91 7.02
C LEU A 569 17.68 23.50 7.35
N PRO A 570 17.70 22.56 6.40
CA PRO A 570 18.39 21.28 6.57
C PRO A 570 19.90 21.50 6.70
N LEU A 571 20.50 20.82 7.66
CA LEU A 571 21.94 20.85 7.88
C LEU A 571 22.65 19.93 6.87
N GLY A 572 23.96 19.95 6.85
CA GLY A 572 24.80 19.13 5.97
C GLY A 572 25.88 18.38 6.76
N GLY A 573 26.66 17.54 6.04
CA GLY A 573 27.75 16.78 6.64
C GLY A 573 27.26 15.73 7.63
N ALA A 574 27.87 15.61 8.77
CA ALA A 574 27.51 14.65 9.82
C ALA A 574 26.10 14.85 10.40
N TRP A 575 25.48 16.01 10.15
CA TRP A 575 24.14 16.37 10.62
C TRP A 575 23.12 16.44 9.48
N SER A 576 23.33 15.70 8.37
CA SER A 576 22.47 15.71 7.19
C SER A 576 20.99 15.40 7.49
N ASP A 577 20.74 14.62 8.53
CA ASP A 577 19.39 14.22 8.96
C ASP A 577 18.80 15.18 10.01
N SER A 578 19.41 16.33 10.17
CA SER A 578 18.98 17.34 11.12
C SER A 578 18.62 18.65 10.44
N THR A 579 17.70 19.36 11.06
CA THR A 579 17.12 20.58 10.54
C THR A 579 17.07 21.65 11.64
N VAL A 580 17.41 22.87 11.29
CA VAL A 580 17.23 24.06 12.14
C VAL A 580 15.99 24.80 11.66
N SER A 581 15.15 25.23 12.57
CA SER A 581 13.96 26.03 12.29
C SER A 581 13.92 27.31 13.13
N TYR A 582 13.34 28.34 12.53
CA TYR A 582 12.92 29.55 13.25
C TYR A 582 11.45 29.75 13.01
N ASN A 583 10.70 29.90 14.11
CA ASN A 583 9.26 30.15 14.09
C ASN A 583 8.97 31.46 14.82
N THR A 584 8.08 32.27 14.28
CA THR A 584 7.50 33.42 14.99
C THR A 584 6.00 33.45 14.77
N SER A 585 5.27 33.82 15.79
CA SER A 585 3.83 34.04 15.73
C SER A 585 3.44 35.28 16.51
N SER A 586 2.40 35.98 16.04
CA SER A 586 1.82 37.14 16.71
C SER A 586 0.33 37.14 16.55
N ASP A 587 -0.40 37.53 17.61
CA ASP A 587 -1.85 37.64 17.61
C ASP A 587 -2.34 39.10 17.74
N ASN A 588 -3.66 39.29 17.62
CA ASN A 588 -4.29 40.60 17.73
C ASN A 588 -4.42 41.12 19.18
N HIS A 589 -4.01 40.32 20.18
CA HIS A 589 -3.94 40.74 21.60
C HIS A 589 -2.53 41.24 21.97
N GLY A 590 -1.63 41.33 20.98
CA GLY A 590 -0.24 41.77 21.16
C GLY A 590 0.68 40.68 21.69
N TYR A 591 0.24 39.43 21.79
CA TYR A 591 1.12 38.32 22.12
C TYR A 591 2.02 38.01 20.91
N THR A 592 3.31 37.90 21.14
CA THR A 592 4.30 37.54 20.14
C THR A 592 5.26 36.53 20.73
N SER A 593 5.48 35.45 20.03
CA SER A 593 6.47 34.42 20.38
C SER A 593 7.46 34.23 19.23
N GLN A 594 8.70 33.95 19.60
CA GLN A 594 9.79 33.62 18.68
C GLN A 594 10.51 32.37 19.20
N GLN A 595 10.83 31.46 18.34
CA GLN A 595 11.44 30.19 18.71
C GLN A 595 12.45 29.74 17.68
N VAL A 596 13.60 29.32 18.14
CA VAL A 596 14.61 28.59 17.35
C VAL A 596 14.60 27.15 17.80
N GLY A 597 14.61 26.23 16.86
CA GLY A 597 14.66 24.81 17.13
C GLY A 597 15.68 24.07 16.27
N MET A 598 16.14 22.95 16.76
CA MET A 598 16.93 21.99 16.03
C MET A 598 16.33 20.60 16.28
N TYR A 599 16.05 19.87 15.22
CA TYR A 599 15.49 18.54 15.32
C TYR A 599 16.03 17.61 14.22
N GLY A 600 16.07 16.33 14.48
CA GLY A 600 16.53 15.33 13.52
C GLY A 600 16.87 14.00 14.17
N ALA A 601 17.39 13.06 13.38
CA ALA A 601 17.95 11.82 13.87
C ALA A 601 19.40 12.02 14.31
N LEU A 602 19.85 11.25 15.31
CA LEU A 602 21.25 11.27 15.71
C LEU A 602 22.10 10.58 14.62
N PRO A 603 23.29 11.14 14.27
CA PRO A 603 24.09 10.65 13.14
C PRO A 603 24.53 9.20 13.23
N GLN A 604 24.65 8.66 14.43
CA GLN A 604 25.07 7.27 14.68
C GLN A 604 23.91 6.30 14.96
N ASN A 605 22.69 6.82 15.14
CA ASN A 605 21.51 6.03 15.44
C ASN A 605 20.27 6.69 14.85
N GLN A 606 19.92 6.30 13.64
CA GLN A 606 18.77 6.83 12.90
C GLN A 606 17.41 6.53 13.56
N ASN A 607 17.40 5.66 14.58
CA ASN A 607 16.18 5.34 15.34
C ASN A 607 15.97 6.27 16.54
N LEU A 608 16.96 7.12 16.86
CA LEU A 608 16.90 8.05 17.97
C LEU A 608 16.82 9.48 17.45
N TYR A 609 15.65 10.07 17.61
CA TYR A 609 15.35 11.44 17.21
C TYR A 609 15.47 12.36 18.42
N TYR A 610 15.91 13.57 18.16
CA TYR A 610 15.98 14.61 19.16
C TYR A 610 15.27 15.88 18.69
N SER A 611 14.76 16.67 19.62
CA SER A 611 14.26 18.03 19.39
C SER A 611 14.70 18.93 20.51
N LEU A 612 15.36 20.03 20.16
CA LEU A 612 15.81 21.07 21.08
C LEU A 612 15.19 22.39 20.63
N GLN A 613 14.56 23.12 21.54
CA GLN A 613 13.90 24.37 21.20
C GLN A 613 14.17 25.41 22.29
N GLN A 614 14.40 26.63 21.85
CA GLN A 614 14.54 27.79 22.73
C GLN A 614 13.67 28.93 22.18
N GLY A 615 12.80 29.44 23.01
CA GLY A 615 11.89 30.50 22.62
C GLY A 615 11.86 31.67 23.62
N ILE A 616 11.27 32.75 23.19
CA ILE A 616 10.94 33.91 24.01
C ILE A 616 9.55 34.41 23.59
N ALA A 617 8.77 34.81 24.57
CA ALA A 617 7.48 35.43 24.35
C ALA A 617 7.31 36.67 25.22
N ASN A 618 6.56 37.63 24.69
CA ASN A 618 6.23 38.87 25.41
C ASN A 618 5.09 38.67 26.45
N GLN A 619 4.52 39.75 26.91
CA GLN A 619 3.41 39.78 27.88
C GLN A 619 3.67 38.96 29.17
N GLY A 620 4.94 38.98 29.63
CA GLY A 620 5.32 38.34 30.88
C GLY A 620 5.56 36.84 30.79
N GLN A 621 5.35 36.20 29.64
CA GLN A 621 5.62 34.78 29.46
C GLN A 621 7.11 34.42 29.53
N GLY A 622 8.00 35.38 29.06
CA GLY A 622 9.43 35.20 29.16
C GLY A 622 10.01 34.13 28.25
N SER A 623 11.10 33.49 28.70
CA SER A 623 11.78 32.45 27.93
C SER A 623 11.17 31.07 28.19
N ASN A 624 11.13 30.25 27.13
CA ASN A 624 10.80 28.82 27.24
C ASN A 624 11.89 27.99 26.56
N SER A 625 12.13 26.82 27.11
CA SER A 625 13.09 25.86 26.57
C SER A 625 12.46 24.48 26.59
N SER A 626 12.68 23.69 25.54
CA SER A 626 12.27 22.29 25.54
C SER A 626 13.31 21.40 24.90
N ALA A 627 13.41 20.16 25.41
CA ALA A 627 14.22 19.11 24.84
C ALA A 627 13.41 17.81 24.85
N SER A 628 13.44 17.07 23.75
CA SER A 628 12.88 15.71 23.70
C SER A 628 13.82 14.75 23.00
N LEU A 629 13.67 13.47 23.37
CA LEU A 629 14.30 12.31 22.77
C LEU A 629 13.21 11.29 22.47
N ASP A 630 13.17 10.82 21.23
CA ASP A 630 12.17 9.89 20.73
C ASP A 630 12.90 8.69 20.11
N TYR A 631 12.78 7.51 20.71
CA TYR A 631 13.36 6.27 20.21
C TYR A 631 12.30 5.44 19.49
N HIS A 632 12.55 5.11 18.21
CA HIS A 632 11.70 4.29 17.35
C HIS A 632 12.34 2.90 17.18
N GLY A 633 11.98 1.98 18.06
CA GLY A 633 12.48 0.60 18.04
C GLY A 633 11.55 -0.36 17.30
N GLY A 634 12.04 -1.57 17.02
CA GLY A 634 11.24 -2.64 16.40
C GLY A 634 10.05 -3.11 17.24
N TYR A 635 10.12 -2.91 18.56
CA TYR A 635 9.06 -3.30 19.51
C TYR A 635 8.15 -2.14 19.94
N GLY A 636 8.35 -0.96 19.38
CA GLY A 636 7.55 0.22 19.69
C GLY A 636 8.37 1.50 19.81
N THR A 637 7.75 2.56 20.33
CA THR A 637 8.39 3.86 20.50
C THR A 637 8.45 4.25 21.97
N THR A 638 9.49 5.01 22.33
CA THR A 638 9.63 5.59 23.67
C THR A 638 10.01 7.05 23.54
N GLN A 639 9.35 7.90 24.28
CA GLN A 639 9.56 9.35 24.29
C GLN A 639 9.89 9.84 25.70
N LEU A 640 10.87 10.74 25.78
CA LEU A 640 11.21 11.50 26.97
C LEU A 640 11.31 12.98 26.60
N GLY A 641 10.68 13.85 27.40
CA GLY A 641 10.74 15.28 27.16
C GLY A 641 10.88 16.07 28.46
N TYR A 642 11.53 17.21 28.35
CA TYR A 642 11.61 18.20 29.42
C TYR A 642 11.35 19.58 28.85
N ARG A 643 10.44 20.29 29.48
CA ARG A 643 10.11 21.69 29.14
C ARG A 643 10.26 22.55 30.37
N ARG A 644 10.80 23.75 30.19
CA ARG A 644 10.91 24.78 31.22
C ARG A 644 10.40 26.11 30.68
N ASP A 645 9.41 26.63 31.34
CA ASP A 645 8.90 27.98 31.13
C ASP A 645 9.37 28.87 32.32
N ARG A 646 9.02 30.15 32.30
CA ARG A 646 9.40 31.09 33.34
C ARG A 646 9.03 30.63 34.74
N ASP A 647 7.80 30.16 34.94
CA ASP A 647 7.21 29.86 36.24
C ASP A 647 6.87 28.35 36.42
N SER A 648 7.16 27.54 35.42
CA SER A 648 6.86 26.12 35.45
C SER A 648 7.96 25.26 34.79
N SER A 649 8.02 24.01 35.20
CA SER A 649 8.75 22.97 34.52
C SER A 649 7.91 21.72 34.38
N GLN A 650 8.02 21.06 33.25
CA GLN A 650 7.28 19.85 32.94
C GLN A 650 8.22 18.78 32.40
N MET A 651 8.13 17.61 32.98
CA MET A 651 8.71 16.39 32.43
C MET A 651 7.62 15.56 31.79
N THR A 652 7.84 15.07 30.57
CA THR A 652 6.93 14.19 29.83
C THR A 652 7.62 12.88 29.52
N TRP A 653 6.85 11.80 29.49
CA TRP A 653 7.31 10.48 29.06
C TRP A 653 6.19 9.77 28.33
N GLY A 654 6.55 8.95 27.35
CA GLY A 654 5.61 8.18 26.57
C GLY A 654 6.18 6.85 26.15
N ALA A 655 5.30 5.89 25.92
CA ALA A 655 5.62 4.61 25.32
C ALA A 655 4.45 4.11 24.48
N SER A 656 4.72 3.54 23.33
CA SER A 656 3.70 2.90 22.53
C SER A 656 4.24 1.64 21.83
N GLY A 657 3.33 0.69 21.57
CA GLY A 657 3.68 -0.56 20.93
C GLY A 657 2.52 -1.54 20.98
N SER A 658 2.78 -2.76 20.59
CA SER A 658 1.82 -3.85 20.62
C SER A 658 2.37 -5.11 21.27
N LEU A 659 1.45 -5.88 21.86
CA LEU A 659 1.68 -7.24 22.33
C LEU A 659 0.69 -8.14 21.58
N VAL A 660 1.21 -9.13 20.84
CA VAL A 660 0.42 -10.06 20.06
C VAL A 660 0.62 -11.48 20.60
N VAL A 661 -0.49 -12.12 20.97
CA VAL A 661 -0.55 -13.53 21.40
C VAL A 661 -1.08 -14.33 20.21
N HIS A 662 -0.32 -15.35 19.80
CA HIS A 662 -0.61 -16.19 18.64
C HIS A 662 -0.26 -17.66 18.93
N PRO A 663 -0.58 -18.65 18.09
CA PRO A 663 -0.37 -20.07 18.40
C PRO A 663 1.08 -20.45 18.77
N HIS A 664 2.06 -19.66 18.31
CA HIS A 664 3.49 -19.90 18.56
C HIS A 664 4.05 -19.08 19.74
N GLY A 665 3.21 -18.39 20.51
CA GLY A 665 3.62 -17.63 21.71
C GLY A 665 3.24 -16.15 21.67
N ILE A 666 4.09 -15.31 22.26
CA ILE A 666 3.87 -13.86 22.38
C ILE A 666 4.98 -13.15 21.63
N THR A 667 4.61 -12.21 20.77
CA THR A 667 5.55 -11.34 20.05
C THR A 667 5.20 -9.88 20.31
N LEU A 668 6.23 -9.10 20.63
CA LEU A 668 6.11 -7.64 20.78
C LEU A 668 6.32 -6.96 19.41
N GLY A 669 5.67 -5.84 19.19
CA GLY A 669 5.78 -5.09 17.93
C GLY A 669 5.49 -3.60 18.10
N GLN A 670 5.66 -2.87 17.02
CA GLN A 670 5.14 -1.51 16.88
C GLN A 670 3.61 -1.54 16.91
N ASN A 671 2.96 -0.38 17.06
CA ASN A 671 1.49 -0.31 16.99
C ASN A 671 0.98 -0.90 15.70
N VAL A 672 0.00 -1.82 15.79
CA VAL A 672 -0.52 -2.54 14.62
C VAL A 672 -1.74 -1.85 14.01
N GLY A 673 -1.97 -2.03 12.72
CA GLY A 673 -3.19 -1.66 12.01
C GLY A 673 -4.35 -2.62 12.30
N ASP A 674 -5.44 -2.52 11.54
CA ASP A 674 -6.56 -3.46 11.67
C ASP A 674 -6.18 -4.84 11.15
N SER A 675 -5.49 -4.92 10.01
CA SER A 675 -4.88 -6.13 9.45
C SER A 675 -3.36 -6.03 9.55
N PHE A 676 -2.70 -7.10 10.02
CA PHE A 676 -1.26 -7.17 10.18
C PHE A 676 -0.76 -8.62 10.04
N ALA A 677 0.56 -8.82 9.96
CA ALA A 677 1.13 -10.15 9.85
C ALA A 677 2.05 -10.50 11.01
N ILE A 678 2.10 -11.79 11.31
CA ILE A 678 3.17 -12.42 12.08
C ILE A 678 4.12 -13.08 11.08
N VAL A 679 5.37 -12.62 11.05
CA VAL A 679 6.46 -13.32 10.38
C VAL A 679 6.84 -14.53 11.23
N ARG A 680 6.96 -15.68 10.58
CA ARG A 680 7.42 -16.92 11.18
C ARG A 680 8.62 -17.44 10.39
N ALA A 681 9.81 -17.24 10.94
CA ALA A 681 11.09 -17.72 10.41
C ALA A 681 11.87 -18.40 11.54
N PRO A 682 11.44 -19.62 12.00
CA PRO A 682 11.96 -20.24 13.21
C PRO A 682 13.48 -20.36 13.21
N GLY A 683 14.16 -19.87 14.26
CA GLY A 683 15.60 -19.90 14.40
C GLY A 683 16.36 -18.78 13.67
N ALA A 684 15.72 -18.04 12.77
CA ALA A 684 16.32 -16.88 12.10
C ALA A 684 16.12 -15.63 12.98
N ALA A 685 16.99 -15.45 13.98
CA ALA A 685 16.91 -14.35 14.92
C ALA A 685 17.49 -13.05 14.36
N ASN A 686 16.90 -11.91 14.74
CA ASN A 686 17.36 -10.56 14.38
C ASN A 686 17.43 -10.27 12.87
N VAL A 687 16.59 -10.95 12.08
CA VAL A 687 16.49 -10.72 10.62
C VAL A 687 15.61 -9.53 10.36
N ALA A 688 16.09 -8.57 9.59
CA ALA A 688 15.33 -7.38 9.19
C ALA A 688 14.23 -7.72 8.20
N ILE A 689 13.10 -7.03 8.31
CA ILE A 689 12.03 -7.10 7.33
C ILE A 689 12.22 -5.96 6.33
N GLN A 690 12.32 -6.28 5.04
CA GLN A 690 12.40 -5.26 3.99
C GLN A 690 11.13 -4.39 4.05
N ASN A 691 11.30 -3.07 3.88
CA ASN A 691 10.23 -2.08 4.00
C ASN A 691 9.51 -2.05 5.38
N GLY A 692 9.98 -2.79 6.35
CA GLY A 692 9.56 -2.69 7.74
C GLY A 692 10.43 -1.67 8.46
N ASN A 693 9.87 -0.52 8.87
CA ASN A 693 10.59 0.51 9.61
C ASN A 693 11.21 -0.06 10.89
N ASN A 694 12.45 -0.53 10.80
CA ASN A 694 13.21 -1.11 11.91
C ASN A 694 12.55 -2.35 12.56
N VAL A 695 11.80 -3.14 11.79
CA VAL A 695 11.20 -4.39 12.26
C VAL A 695 12.18 -5.53 12.03
N HIS A 696 12.48 -6.28 13.08
CA HIS A 696 13.36 -7.44 13.07
C HIS A 696 12.69 -8.63 13.76
N THR A 697 13.06 -9.84 13.37
CA THR A 697 12.63 -11.05 14.07
C THR A 697 13.20 -11.10 15.48
N ASP A 698 12.41 -11.59 16.43
CA ASP A 698 12.84 -11.85 17.81
C ASP A 698 13.83 -13.03 17.86
N TRP A 699 14.32 -13.36 19.07
CA TRP A 699 15.25 -14.47 19.29
C TRP A 699 14.70 -15.84 18.87
N ARG A 700 13.39 -15.98 18.65
CA ARG A 700 12.73 -17.21 18.17
C ARG A 700 12.53 -17.22 16.66
N GLY A 701 12.75 -16.07 16.00
CA GLY A 701 12.47 -15.86 14.57
C GLY A 701 11.07 -15.34 14.26
N TYR A 702 10.41 -14.63 15.20
CA TYR A 702 9.08 -14.03 14.97
C TYR A 702 9.15 -12.53 14.96
N ALA A 703 8.34 -11.90 14.12
CA ALA A 703 8.18 -10.45 14.07
C ALA A 703 6.73 -10.06 13.79
N VAL A 704 6.34 -8.84 14.15
CA VAL A 704 5.05 -8.24 13.80
C VAL A 704 5.26 -7.25 12.67
N VAL A 705 4.66 -7.49 11.51
CA VAL A 705 4.56 -6.50 10.43
C VAL A 705 3.29 -5.70 10.67
N PRO A 706 3.40 -4.41 11.04
CA PRO A 706 2.33 -3.72 11.75
C PRO A 706 1.11 -3.37 10.89
N THR A 707 1.23 -3.30 9.57
CA THR A 707 0.13 -2.86 8.72
C THR A 707 0.15 -3.57 7.38
N LEU A 708 -0.99 -4.15 7.02
CA LEU A 708 -1.24 -4.74 5.71
C LEU A 708 -2.48 -4.13 5.10
N THR A 709 -2.53 -4.12 3.78
CA THR A 709 -3.73 -3.72 3.03
C THR A 709 -4.67 -4.93 2.93
N PRO A 710 -5.87 -4.88 3.52
CA PRO A 710 -6.81 -5.98 3.47
C PRO A 710 -7.27 -6.26 2.04
N TYR A 711 -7.59 -7.52 1.74
CA TYR A 711 -8.08 -8.02 0.45
C TYR A 711 -7.13 -7.84 -0.74
N HIS A 712 -5.89 -7.40 -0.49
CA HIS A 712 -4.85 -7.18 -1.51
C HIS A 712 -3.63 -8.05 -1.25
N LYS A 713 -2.85 -8.28 -2.30
CA LYS A 713 -1.55 -8.95 -2.19
C LYS A 713 -0.58 -8.05 -1.42
N ASN A 714 -0.05 -8.56 -0.32
CA ASN A 714 1.02 -7.93 0.44
C ASN A 714 2.24 -8.85 0.38
N VAL A 715 3.36 -8.31 -0.09
CA VAL A 715 4.63 -9.03 -0.14
C VAL A 715 5.45 -8.64 1.09
N ILE A 716 5.75 -9.62 1.92
CA ILE A 716 6.63 -9.46 3.08
C ILE A 716 7.94 -10.12 2.70
N ALA A 717 9.05 -9.40 2.75
CA ALA A 717 10.34 -9.92 2.38
C ALA A 717 11.33 -9.79 3.55
N LEU A 718 12.13 -10.84 3.75
CA LEU A 718 13.26 -10.83 4.68
C LEU A 718 14.47 -10.20 3.99
N ASP A 719 15.26 -9.44 4.75
CA ASP A 719 16.51 -8.91 4.25
C ASP A 719 17.59 -9.98 4.36
N ALA A 720 18.01 -10.51 3.20
CA ALA A 720 19.01 -11.57 3.11
C ALA A 720 20.37 -11.18 3.73
N GLU A 721 20.74 -9.89 3.69
CA GLU A 721 21.99 -9.39 4.26
C GLU A 721 22.01 -9.45 5.79
N SER A 722 20.82 -9.46 6.40
CA SER A 722 20.65 -9.52 7.85
C SER A 722 20.52 -10.94 8.41
N LEU A 723 20.48 -11.96 7.53
CA LEU A 723 20.40 -13.35 7.96
C LEU A 723 21.65 -13.75 8.77
N PRO A 724 21.49 -14.43 9.91
CA PRO A 724 22.62 -14.97 10.66
C PRO A 724 23.43 -15.98 9.82
N ASP A 725 24.70 -16.16 10.16
CA ASP A 725 25.60 -17.07 9.43
C ASP A 725 25.15 -18.54 9.43
N ASP A 726 24.35 -18.92 10.40
CA ASP A 726 23.81 -20.26 10.61
C ASP A 726 22.34 -20.42 10.19
N ALA A 727 21.77 -19.43 9.53
CA ALA A 727 20.40 -19.49 9.02
C ALA A 727 20.35 -19.20 7.52
N ASP A 728 19.50 -19.95 6.82
CA ASP A 728 19.16 -19.73 5.42
C ASP A 728 17.65 -19.87 5.21
N VAL A 729 17.11 -19.25 4.16
CA VAL A 729 15.68 -19.28 3.82
C VAL A 729 15.51 -19.66 2.37
N GLU A 730 14.59 -20.57 2.06
CA GLU A 730 14.32 -20.99 0.68
C GLU A 730 13.79 -19.86 -0.18
N LEU A 731 12.87 -19.07 0.35
CA LEU A 731 12.24 -17.93 -0.32
C LEU A 731 12.35 -16.71 0.59
N GLN A 732 12.89 -15.63 0.06
CA GLN A 732 13.05 -14.38 0.81
C GLN A 732 11.74 -13.59 0.94
N GLY A 733 10.71 -13.88 0.13
CA GLY A 733 9.43 -13.19 0.11
C GLY A 733 8.25 -14.13 0.30
N ALA A 734 7.29 -13.73 1.15
CA ALA A 734 6.01 -14.39 1.33
C ALA A 734 4.89 -13.43 0.90
N THR A 735 3.96 -13.91 0.06
CA THR A 735 2.77 -13.14 -0.33
C THR A 735 1.60 -13.56 0.53
N VAL A 736 0.99 -12.61 1.24
CA VAL A 736 -0.20 -12.82 2.07
C VAL A 736 -1.34 -11.91 1.61
N ILE A 737 -2.58 -12.35 1.78
CA ILE A 737 -3.79 -11.63 1.34
C ILE A 737 -4.78 -11.63 2.51
N PRO A 738 -4.63 -10.74 3.49
CA PRO A 738 -5.49 -10.73 4.66
C PRO A 738 -6.92 -10.30 4.32
N GLY A 739 -7.91 -10.93 4.95
CA GLY A 739 -9.26 -10.39 5.08
C GLY A 739 -9.29 -9.16 5.98
N GLY A 740 -10.44 -8.48 6.09
CA GLY A 740 -10.61 -7.30 6.92
C GLY A 740 -10.36 -7.60 8.40
N GLY A 741 -9.38 -6.91 9.00
CA GLY A 741 -8.98 -7.12 10.39
C GLY A 741 -8.31 -8.47 10.68
N ALA A 742 -7.84 -9.21 9.68
CA ALA A 742 -7.17 -10.48 9.85
C ALA A 742 -5.73 -10.33 10.38
N VAL A 743 -5.32 -11.30 11.21
CA VAL A 743 -3.93 -11.50 11.61
C VAL A 743 -3.40 -12.69 10.84
N VAL A 744 -2.62 -12.45 9.80
CA VAL A 744 -2.11 -13.52 8.91
C VAL A 744 -0.70 -13.93 9.27
N GLU A 745 -0.27 -15.13 8.84
CA GLU A 745 1.07 -15.63 9.05
C GLU A 745 1.87 -15.60 7.74
N ALA A 746 3.01 -14.91 7.73
CA ALA A 746 4.01 -15.01 6.69
C ALA A 746 5.04 -16.07 7.10
N ASN A 747 4.90 -17.26 6.52
CA ASN A 747 5.69 -18.42 6.91
C ASN A 747 6.90 -18.60 5.99
N TYR A 748 8.08 -18.70 6.59
CA TYR A 748 9.34 -18.94 5.90
C TYR A 748 9.91 -20.29 6.33
N GLN A 749 10.27 -21.09 5.34
CA GLN A 749 11.02 -22.31 5.57
C GLN A 749 12.47 -21.92 5.83
N THR A 750 12.93 -22.14 7.06
CA THR A 750 14.29 -21.80 7.49
C THR A 750 15.12 -23.06 7.62
N HIS A 751 16.34 -23.01 7.11
CA HIS A 751 17.35 -24.05 7.28
C HIS A 751 18.38 -23.55 8.27
N ILE A 752 18.33 -24.11 9.49
CA ILE A 752 19.24 -23.71 10.56
C ILE A 752 20.38 -24.73 10.63
N GLY A 753 21.62 -24.27 10.52
CA GLY A 753 22.82 -25.09 10.54
C GLY A 753 24.00 -24.40 9.86
N ASN A 754 25.07 -25.14 9.67
CA ASN A 754 26.31 -24.60 9.12
C ASN A 754 26.21 -24.40 7.61
N ARG A 755 26.88 -23.38 7.11
CA ARG A 755 27.17 -23.22 5.67
C ARG A 755 28.45 -23.99 5.36
N VAL A 756 28.38 -24.98 4.46
CA VAL A 756 29.49 -25.91 4.21
C VAL A 756 29.78 -26.01 2.72
N LEU A 757 31.05 -25.86 2.37
CA LEU A 757 31.61 -26.21 1.07
C LEU A 757 32.22 -27.62 1.18
N PHE A 758 31.53 -28.60 0.63
CA PHE A 758 32.03 -29.97 0.52
C PHE A 758 32.92 -30.12 -0.69
N THR A 759 33.99 -30.90 -0.57
CA THR A 759 34.79 -31.40 -1.72
C THR A 759 34.68 -32.91 -1.75
N LEU A 760 33.99 -33.45 -2.74
CA LEU A 760 33.66 -34.88 -2.84
C LEU A 760 34.64 -35.60 -3.74
N HIS A 761 35.34 -36.62 -3.20
CA HIS A 761 36.20 -37.52 -3.97
C HIS A 761 35.57 -38.91 -4.05
N HIS A 762 35.57 -39.49 -5.24
CA HIS A 762 35.15 -40.88 -5.46
C HIS A 762 36.30 -41.71 -6.06
N GLY A 763 36.91 -42.59 -5.25
CA GLY A 763 38.14 -43.28 -5.58
C GLY A 763 39.34 -42.31 -5.70
N GLN A 764 40.00 -42.27 -6.87
CA GLN A 764 41.07 -41.32 -7.17
C GLN A 764 40.58 -40.03 -7.86
N ASP A 765 39.35 -40.02 -8.35
CA ASP A 765 38.72 -38.91 -9.04
C ASP A 765 37.83 -38.08 -8.14
N VAL A 766 37.45 -36.87 -8.55
CA VAL A 766 36.43 -36.08 -7.92
C VAL A 766 35.03 -36.45 -8.48
N VAL A 767 33.99 -36.28 -7.68
CA VAL A 767 32.62 -36.48 -8.17
C VAL A 767 32.36 -35.54 -9.34
N PRO A 768 31.76 -36.04 -10.45
CA PRO A 768 31.62 -35.29 -11.71
C PRO A 768 30.82 -33.99 -11.50
N PHE A 769 31.19 -32.97 -12.28
CA PHE A 769 30.41 -31.76 -12.44
C PHE A 769 28.97 -32.10 -12.90
N GLY A 770 27.96 -31.47 -12.28
CA GLY A 770 26.55 -31.71 -12.60
C GLY A 770 25.91 -32.86 -11.82
N ALA A 771 26.68 -33.61 -11.00
CA ALA A 771 26.09 -34.57 -10.08
C ALA A 771 25.14 -33.87 -9.07
N SER A 772 24.02 -34.50 -8.68
CA SER A 772 23.16 -34.01 -7.62
C SER A 772 23.67 -34.48 -6.27
N ALA A 773 23.79 -33.56 -5.29
CA ALA A 773 24.18 -33.90 -3.93
C ALA A 773 23.07 -33.50 -2.96
N ARG A 774 22.73 -34.37 -1.98
CA ARG A 774 21.72 -34.11 -0.97
C ARG A 774 22.13 -34.64 0.42
N LEU A 775 21.71 -33.95 1.45
CA LEU A 775 21.84 -34.44 2.82
C LEU A 775 20.88 -35.61 3.08
N VAL A 776 21.40 -36.65 3.72
CA VAL A 776 20.62 -37.82 4.12
C VAL A 776 20.10 -37.64 5.54
N GLY A 777 18.75 -37.59 5.72
CA GLY A 777 18.11 -37.44 7.05
C GLY A 777 16.65 -37.01 6.93
N ASP A 778 15.84 -37.27 7.97
CA ASP A 778 14.39 -37.08 7.98
C ASP A 778 13.93 -35.60 7.98
N SER A 779 14.83 -34.64 8.21
CA SER A 779 14.46 -33.23 8.37
C SER A 779 15.22 -32.25 7.44
N CYS A 780 16.11 -32.77 6.58
CA CYS A 780 16.95 -31.90 5.75
C CYS A 780 16.80 -32.23 4.27
N THR A 781 16.14 -31.32 3.54
CA THR A 781 15.96 -31.40 2.07
C THR A 781 17.03 -30.63 1.31
N ALA A 782 18.09 -30.15 1.97
CA ALA A 782 19.14 -29.37 1.31
C ALA A 782 19.81 -30.23 0.23
N SER A 783 19.67 -29.77 -1.01
CA SER A 783 20.29 -30.39 -2.19
C SER A 783 20.93 -29.33 -3.07
N ALA A 784 22.03 -29.67 -3.72
CA ALA A 784 22.71 -28.80 -4.66
C ALA A 784 23.41 -29.62 -5.74
N MET A 785 23.85 -28.94 -6.81
CA MET A 785 24.64 -29.54 -7.85
C MET A 785 26.12 -29.48 -7.51
N VAL A 786 26.85 -30.56 -7.81
CA VAL A 786 28.30 -30.59 -7.66
C VAL A 786 28.92 -29.69 -8.74
N ALA A 787 29.69 -28.71 -8.30
CA ALA A 787 30.45 -27.79 -9.14
C ALA A 787 31.80 -28.37 -9.56
N GLU A 788 32.69 -27.55 -10.17
CA GLU A 788 34.06 -27.93 -10.51
C GLU A 788 34.82 -28.47 -9.31
N ARG A 789 35.75 -29.39 -9.56
CA ARG A 789 36.58 -30.03 -8.53
C ARG A 789 35.82 -30.83 -7.48
N GLY A 790 34.61 -31.29 -7.81
CA GLY A 790 33.76 -32.01 -6.85
C GLY A 790 33.22 -31.17 -5.71
N GLN A 791 33.19 -29.84 -5.87
CA GLN A 791 32.72 -28.92 -4.85
C GLN A 791 31.20 -28.84 -4.85
N VAL A 792 30.59 -28.83 -3.67
CA VAL A 792 29.18 -28.58 -3.47
C VAL A 792 28.97 -27.71 -2.23
N TYR A 793 28.23 -26.61 -2.40
CA TYR A 793 27.86 -25.73 -1.31
C TYR A 793 26.48 -26.10 -0.80
N LEU A 794 26.32 -26.26 0.51
CA LEU A 794 25.05 -26.50 1.20
C LEU A 794 24.95 -25.62 2.45
N SER A 795 23.75 -25.14 2.71
CA SER A 795 23.37 -24.42 3.94
C SER A 795 22.46 -25.31 4.81
N GLY A 796 22.34 -24.96 6.09
CA GLY A 796 21.54 -25.75 7.04
C GLY A 796 22.15 -27.12 7.39
N VAL A 797 23.45 -27.26 7.24
CA VAL A 797 24.16 -28.55 7.44
C VAL A 797 24.37 -28.79 8.95
N PRO A 798 23.97 -29.95 9.49
CA PRO A 798 24.22 -30.31 10.88
C PRO A 798 25.74 -30.52 11.11
N THR A 799 26.18 -30.52 12.38
CA THR A 799 27.61 -30.74 12.74
C THR A 799 28.14 -32.11 12.36
N ALA A 800 27.27 -33.09 12.17
CA ALA A 800 27.61 -34.43 11.70
C ALA A 800 26.42 -34.99 10.90
N GLY A 801 26.72 -35.76 9.84
CA GLY A 801 25.68 -36.31 8.96
C GLY A 801 26.29 -37.12 7.81
N ALA A 802 25.41 -37.37 6.81
CA ALA A 802 25.81 -38.04 5.57
C ALA A 802 25.32 -37.21 4.36
N LEU A 803 26.16 -37.07 3.34
CA LEU A 803 25.86 -36.43 2.06
C LEU A 803 25.87 -37.49 0.95
N GLU A 804 24.72 -37.64 0.25
CA GLU A 804 24.61 -38.55 -0.87
C GLU A 804 24.80 -37.77 -2.17
N ALA A 805 25.65 -38.25 -3.07
CA ALA A 805 25.81 -37.71 -4.42
C ALA A 805 25.37 -38.76 -5.46
N LYS A 806 24.65 -38.30 -6.51
CA LYS A 806 24.14 -39.14 -7.60
C LYS A 806 24.49 -38.51 -8.97
N TRP A 807 24.93 -39.34 -9.93
CA TRP A 807 25.19 -38.91 -11.28
C TRP A 807 24.98 -40.06 -12.25
N ASP A 808 24.79 -39.76 -13.52
CA ASP A 808 24.76 -40.73 -14.58
C ASP A 808 26.12 -40.83 -15.27
N ASP A 809 26.64 -42.04 -15.38
CA ASP A 809 27.89 -42.36 -16.08
C ASP A 809 27.57 -43.34 -17.22
N ALA A 810 27.57 -42.85 -18.45
CA ALA A 810 27.28 -43.64 -19.66
C ALA A 810 25.96 -44.47 -19.58
N GLY A 811 24.87 -43.90 -19.02
CA GLY A 811 23.57 -44.54 -18.91
C GLY A 811 23.44 -45.45 -17.67
N VAL A 812 24.40 -45.42 -16.76
CA VAL A 812 24.34 -46.11 -15.47
C VAL A 812 24.32 -45.08 -14.35
N THR A 813 23.22 -45.04 -13.57
CA THR A 813 23.16 -44.19 -12.39
C THR A 813 24.11 -44.66 -11.33
N ARG A 814 25.06 -43.83 -10.96
CA ARG A 814 26.01 -44.05 -9.86
C ARG A 814 25.61 -43.20 -8.66
N GLN A 815 25.90 -43.72 -7.47
CA GLN A 815 25.72 -43.00 -6.23
C GLN A 815 26.84 -43.27 -5.23
N CYS A 816 27.14 -42.31 -4.38
CA CYS A 816 28.06 -42.48 -3.29
C CYS A 816 27.63 -41.66 -2.06
N VAL A 817 28.12 -42.00 -0.88
CA VAL A 817 27.76 -41.32 0.38
C VAL A 817 29.02 -40.89 1.12
N LEU A 818 29.10 -39.61 1.49
CA LEU A 818 30.14 -39.06 2.37
C LEU A 818 29.57 -38.92 3.77
N HIS A 819 30.15 -39.62 4.75
CA HIS A 819 29.90 -39.37 6.17
C HIS A 819 30.84 -38.28 6.66
N PHE A 820 30.31 -37.22 7.29
CA PHE A 820 31.09 -36.10 7.76
C PHE A 820 30.83 -35.78 9.25
N ARG A 821 31.84 -35.20 9.89
CA ARG A 821 31.76 -34.59 11.22
C ARG A 821 32.66 -33.37 11.22
N MET A 822 32.09 -32.21 11.52
CA MET A 822 32.83 -30.96 11.59
C MET A 822 33.47 -30.78 12.97
N ALA A 823 34.68 -30.26 12.99
CA ALA A 823 35.40 -29.97 14.22
C ALA A 823 35.06 -28.54 14.70
N ASP A 824 34.97 -28.35 16.03
CA ASP A 824 34.69 -27.05 16.65
C ASP A 824 35.73 -25.94 16.35
N ALA A 825 36.92 -26.32 15.88
CA ALA A 825 38.02 -25.39 15.54
C ALA A 825 37.71 -24.46 14.34
N GLN A 826 36.71 -24.78 13.49
CA GLN A 826 36.30 -23.97 12.33
C GLN A 826 35.22 -22.92 12.67
N ALA A 827 34.92 -22.69 13.93
CA ALA A 827 33.85 -21.82 14.41
C ALA A 827 33.96 -20.32 13.99
N ARG A 828 35.12 -19.91 13.45
CA ARG A 828 35.33 -18.49 13.03
C ARG A 828 35.14 -18.24 11.54
N ASN A 829 34.95 -19.29 10.73
CA ASN A 829 34.74 -19.16 9.28
C ASN A 829 33.24 -19.26 9.00
N PRO A 830 32.59 -18.26 8.36
CA PRO A 830 31.18 -18.31 8.04
C PRO A 830 30.83 -19.47 7.09
N VAL A 831 31.78 -19.93 6.27
CA VAL A 831 31.68 -21.12 5.41
C VAL A 831 32.71 -22.15 5.87
N LYS A 832 32.24 -23.30 6.29
CA LYS A 832 33.09 -24.42 6.73
C LYS A 832 33.48 -25.28 5.50
N GLU A 833 34.71 -25.73 5.44
CA GLU A 833 35.19 -26.60 4.37
C GLU A 833 35.30 -28.05 4.85
N VAL A 834 34.70 -28.97 4.11
CA VAL A 834 34.77 -30.43 4.40
C VAL A 834 35.15 -31.17 3.13
N ALA A 835 36.35 -31.77 3.13
CA ALA A 835 36.77 -32.65 2.06
C ALA A 835 36.75 -34.11 2.52
N GLY A 836 36.28 -35.01 1.67
CA GLY A 836 36.20 -36.41 2.03
C GLY A 836 35.90 -37.37 0.89
N GLN A 837 36.15 -38.65 1.18
CA GLN A 837 35.86 -39.76 0.27
C GLN A 837 34.37 -40.10 0.34
N CYS A 838 33.73 -40.03 -0.79
CA CYS A 838 32.36 -40.43 -1.02
C CYS A 838 32.37 -41.92 -1.43
N LEU A 839 31.89 -42.80 -0.57
CA LEU A 839 31.97 -44.26 -0.72
C LEU A 839 30.66 -44.86 -1.25
#